data_9a996558f30a6bf65bc6b9bf2b478cdb
#
_entry.id   9a996558f30a6bf65bc6b9bf2b478cdb
#
_cell.length_a   1.000
_cell.length_b   1.000
_cell.length_c   1.000
_cell.angle_alpha   90.00
_cell.angle_beta   90.00
_cell.angle_gamma   90.00
#
_symmetry.space_group_name_H-M   'P 1'
#
loop_
_entity.id
_entity.type
_entity.pdbx_description
1 polymer ?
#
loop_
_entity_poly.entity_id
_entity_poly.type
_entity_poly.pdbx_seq_one_letter_code
_entity_poly.pdbx_strand_id
1 'polypeptide(L)'
;MFRLYLHSIQMNNLRPNQVRAIQQTINNDFTSGIHYHATGSGKSWIAMHIILEFYRKYPKHNVMWICEKKSILIEQFSRANLKERNFDHIFQKYNVLNYSELKLSKWYNSVNSGIFWSKPVLLIINRAFLTSSDKYKKIKLPFHLIIHDECHTIINKTTRQFYDHMLQQNIKCIGFSATPNQSYEPYKKIISSYSIYDAFTDEVIVPPRIKWFSCDDILHYNEIVHLIKEQIEISDLPFKKLIVWCGMIDLCEEMAKLWSEQFSNYMICVDTCKQIEGYATYEEFDKVEKEAILFCAAKHREGSDIKNLDCCVFLDKVESRCPKVFIQCIGRVLRIDKERKKKFGLVIDVRAKSSLVICNHMNQYLNLPPDIFPWTYQYKVHVHNQKLVKINELMMIKVEKNEMEEAVTNTINTVDELKKLFVRKIPNKLTYIKRLKYELEMLDRKNLICHLMQAMQILHLTKDIPHVTRGSCGSSLVCYMLGISHIDPVKNNIKFARFLTEHRNNLPDIDLDFPHNLRDEVFLKIGLTWPGKVARISNHVYFHDKSAMRQAIRNAGIHKFIGKNDVSTELNKLSKETKQFIMKEKETLENTFRCYSLHCGGIVYYPEGIPKELLLDSEKNLNRGALKQIIMNKYDVSKEKNFKIDVLSSRALSQCYEVHRYREIPFEEFSYDQKTFDMLHSGDNIGIILGESPLIRKAFMKIKPTTLFGLAVCLSIIRPAAMDARQSNDVENFDDHIIFDDDAIDLISHYLNTDDENADKYRRAFAKGDKDGIEDFKKQIQNFPKEKQKEIMKKLSNLSRYGFCKAHAYSYAQLIWKLAYMKAHHPYDFWKATLNNCQSSYKKWVHFYEAKLAGVDYSKQLLKRDDVSIYANNRRKKIDTYTPYDQLKKYGYWFMKNDDFFPGCYHKVKEDDTHEFSGIIASSRITKFKKNKKLLLFLGVGKRKYIQITIANIRYFDTRKIGIEGFGKTVTELDRECSVITPTKYKFY
;
A
#
# COMPACT_ATOMS: atom_id res chain seq x y z
N MET A 1 23.44 56.02 -4.18
CA MET A 1 23.18 55.86 -2.75
C MET A 1 21.69 55.86 -2.39
N PHE A 2 20.88 56.87 -2.80
CA PHE A 2 19.43 56.91 -2.51
C PHE A 2 18.62 55.75 -3.11
N ARG A 3 18.98 55.20 -4.29
CA ARG A 3 18.37 54.00 -4.90
C ARG A 3 18.71 52.71 -4.13
N LEU A 4 19.89 52.59 -3.56
CA LEU A 4 20.29 51.45 -2.69
C LEU A 4 19.59 51.56 -1.32
N TYR A 5 19.36 52.76 -0.81
CA TYR A 5 18.66 52.98 0.46
C TYR A 5 17.15 52.66 0.37
N LEU A 6 16.46 53.02 -0.74
CA LEU A 6 15.07 52.64 -0.98
C LEU A 6 14.92 51.11 -1.23
N HIS A 7 15.94 50.48 -1.82
CA HIS A 7 15.96 49.02 -2.01
C HIS A 7 16.11 48.27 -0.67
N SER A 8 16.94 48.77 0.26
CA SER A 8 17.08 48.26 1.61
C SER A 8 15.79 48.39 2.44
N ILE A 9 15.06 49.47 2.33
CA ILE A 9 13.80 49.71 3.08
C ILE A 9 12.66 48.78 2.58
N GLN A 10 12.57 48.48 1.28
CA GLN A 10 11.54 47.58 0.75
C GLN A 10 11.85 46.10 1.03
N MET A 11 13.10 45.71 1.18
CA MET A 11 13.51 44.37 1.57
C MET A 11 13.43 44.09 3.07
N ASN A 12 13.45 45.14 3.90
CA ASN A 12 13.46 45.01 5.37
C ASN A 12 12.19 44.40 5.96
N ASN A 13 11.08 44.33 5.20
CA ASN A 13 9.84 43.69 5.63
C ASN A 13 9.67 42.26 5.11
N LEU A 14 10.64 41.71 4.38
CA LEU A 14 10.61 40.36 3.85
C LEU A 14 11.33 39.40 4.79
N ARG A 15 10.78 38.16 4.86
CA ARG A 15 11.43 37.08 5.61
C ARG A 15 12.71 36.62 4.87
N PRO A 16 13.72 36.07 5.56
CA PRO A 16 14.98 35.62 4.95
C PRO A 16 14.80 34.65 3.76
N ASN A 17 13.85 33.72 3.86
CA ASN A 17 13.49 32.77 2.78
C ASN A 17 12.95 33.48 1.53
N GLN A 18 12.18 34.57 1.71
CA GLN A 18 11.60 35.36 0.61
C GLN A 18 12.71 36.17 -0.07
N VAL A 19 13.57 36.82 0.69
CA VAL A 19 14.73 37.55 0.15
C VAL A 19 15.62 36.60 -0.66
N ARG A 20 15.94 35.44 -0.10
CA ARG A 20 16.75 34.41 -0.80
C ARG A 20 16.13 33.98 -2.13
N ALA A 21 14.82 33.69 -2.15
CA ALA A 21 14.13 33.26 -3.36
C ALA A 21 14.14 34.34 -4.46
N ILE A 22 13.90 35.61 -4.09
CA ILE A 22 13.94 36.74 -5.02
C ILE A 22 15.36 36.94 -5.56
N GLN A 23 16.36 36.86 -4.70
CA GLN A 23 17.75 37.04 -5.07
C GLN A 23 18.26 35.94 -6.01
N GLN A 24 17.89 34.69 -5.74
CA GLN A 24 18.20 33.57 -6.64
C GLN A 24 17.56 33.75 -8.01
N THR A 25 16.34 34.27 -8.10
CA THR A 25 15.67 34.56 -9.36
C THR A 25 16.40 35.65 -10.16
N ILE A 26 16.79 36.73 -9.48
CA ILE A 26 17.53 37.85 -10.11
C ILE A 26 18.90 37.38 -10.60
N ASN A 27 19.65 36.65 -9.77
CA ASN A 27 21.00 36.16 -10.09
C ASN A 27 20.98 35.16 -11.27
N ASN A 28 19.88 34.43 -11.45
CA ASN A 28 19.68 33.53 -12.59
C ASN A 28 19.01 34.22 -13.80
N ASP A 29 18.96 35.53 -13.86
CA ASP A 29 18.32 36.32 -14.93
C ASP A 29 16.89 35.87 -15.24
N PHE A 30 16.08 35.59 -14.22
CA PHE A 30 14.69 35.15 -14.35
C PHE A 30 14.53 33.89 -15.21
N THR A 31 15.53 33.04 -15.24
CA THR A 31 15.47 31.76 -16.00
C THR A 31 14.30 30.92 -15.54
N SER A 32 13.68 30.22 -16.51
CA SER A 32 12.53 29.33 -16.24
C SER A 32 12.83 28.28 -15.18
N GLY A 33 11.87 28.04 -14.31
CA GLY A 33 11.96 27.05 -13.22
C GLY A 33 10.86 27.22 -12.19
N ILE A 34 11.03 26.58 -11.04
CA ILE A 34 10.01 26.53 -10.00
C ILE A 34 10.57 26.95 -8.63
N HIS A 35 9.79 27.74 -7.90
CA HIS A 35 9.94 27.98 -6.48
C HIS A 35 9.12 26.94 -5.72
N TYR A 36 9.80 26.01 -5.07
CA TYR A 36 9.19 25.01 -4.22
C TYR A 36 9.07 25.52 -2.80
N HIS A 37 7.96 26.11 -2.44
CA HIS A 37 7.75 26.73 -1.15
C HIS A 37 6.48 26.25 -0.48
N ALA A 38 6.56 25.94 0.82
CA ALA A 38 5.45 25.48 1.65
C ALA A 38 4.23 26.43 1.59
N THR A 39 3.05 25.88 1.85
CA THR A 39 1.85 26.69 2.04
C THR A 39 2.04 27.60 3.26
N GLY A 40 1.66 28.88 3.15
CA GLY A 40 1.87 29.86 4.22
C GLY A 40 3.22 30.57 4.23
N SER A 41 4.19 30.16 3.39
CA SER A 41 5.51 30.80 3.30
C SER A 41 5.54 32.17 2.58
N GLY A 42 4.42 32.60 2.00
CA GLY A 42 4.32 33.89 1.30
C GLY A 42 4.71 33.83 -0.18
N LYS A 43 4.41 32.75 -0.91
CA LYS A 43 4.68 32.59 -2.35
C LYS A 43 4.21 33.76 -3.21
N SER A 44 3.01 34.26 -2.97
CA SER A 44 2.45 35.38 -3.71
C SER A 44 3.25 36.69 -3.50
N TRP A 45 3.82 36.89 -2.29
CA TRP A 45 4.72 38.02 -2.00
C TRP A 45 6.01 37.91 -2.80
N ILE A 46 6.63 36.74 -2.83
CA ILE A 46 7.83 36.49 -3.62
C ILE A 46 7.55 36.78 -5.08
N ALA A 47 6.44 36.29 -5.63
CA ALA A 47 6.06 36.49 -7.03
C ALA A 47 5.85 37.95 -7.40
N MET A 48 5.19 38.73 -6.53
CA MET A 48 4.99 40.17 -6.74
C MET A 48 6.32 40.95 -6.74
N HIS A 49 7.20 40.61 -5.83
CA HIS A 49 8.55 41.22 -5.82
C HIS A 49 9.37 40.84 -7.05
N ILE A 50 9.28 39.61 -7.52
CA ILE A 50 9.93 39.16 -8.76
C ILE A 50 9.42 39.98 -9.96
N ILE A 51 8.11 40.26 -10.06
CA ILE A 51 7.55 41.11 -11.12
C ILE A 51 8.12 42.54 -11.04
N LEU A 52 8.25 43.09 -9.84
CA LEU A 52 8.83 44.43 -9.65
C LEU A 52 10.31 44.47 -10.01
N GLU A 53 11.09 43.48 -9.62
CA GLU A 53 12.50 43.39 -9.99
C GLU A 53 12.67 43.12 -11.52
N PHE A 54 11.80 42.35 -12.11
CA PHE A 54 11.75 42.14 -13.56
C PHE A 54 11.49 43.45 -14.29
N TYR A 55 10.54 44.30 -13.82
CA TYR A 55 10.32 45.63 -14.35
C TYR A 55 11.55 46.52 -14.22
N ARG A 56 12.27 46.51 -13.09
CA ARG A 56 13.49 47.31 -12.89
C ARG A 56 14.55 46.99 -13.94
N LYS A 57 14.68 45.71 -14.28
CA LYS A 57 15.65 45.23 -15.29
C LYS A 57 15.14 45.42 -16.73
N TYR A 58 13.85 45.20 -16.94
CA TYR A 58 13.20 45.16 -18.24
C TYR A 58 11.90 46.02 -18.28
N PRO A 59 12.01 47.37 -18.27
CA PRO A 59 10.86 48.27 -18.02
C PRO A 59 9.82 48.33 -19.16
N LYS A 60 10.11 47.70 -20.31
CA LYS A 60 9.17 47.62 -21.48
C LYS A 60 8.58 46.24 -21.66
N HIS A 61 8.88 45.29 -20.79
CA HIS A 61 8.47 43.87 -20.97
C HIS A 61 7.14 43.58 -20.30
N ASN A 62 6.26 42.89 -21.02
CA ASN A 62 4.95 42.46 -20.54
C ASN A 62 5.08 41.18 -19.72
N VAL A 63 4.24 41.09 -18.69
CA VAL A 63 4.19 39.95 -17.77
C VAL A 63 2.80 39.34 -17.73
N MET A 64 2.71 38.04 -17.69
CA MET A 64 1.44 37.31 -17.49
C MET A 64 1.49 36.57 -16.15
N TRP A 65 0.48 36.77 -15.33
CA TRP A 65 0.27 36.00 -14.11
C TRP A 65 -0.88 35.02 -14.32
N ILE A 66 -0.60 33.75 -14.17
CA ILE A 66 -1.58 32.67 -14.33
C ILE A 66 -1.95 32.13 -12.96
N CYS A 67 -3.24 32.01 -12.67
CA CYS A 67 -3.78 31.41 -11.46
C CYS A 67 -4.86 30.37 -11.75
N GLU A 68 -5.09 29.47 -10.78
CA GLU A 68 -6.02 28.35 -10.95
C GLU A 68 -7.48 28.71 -10.68
N LYS A 69 -7.75 29.60 -9.73
CA LYS A 69 -9.12 29.97 -9.31
C LYS A 69 -9.47 31.42 -9.59
N LYS A 70 -10.68 31.63 -10.06
CA LYS A 70 -11.19 32.98 -10.32
C LYS A 70 -11.33 33.81 -9.05
N SER A 71 -11.71 33.21 -7.91
CA SER A 71 -11.80 33.88 -6.63
C SER A 71 -10.47 34.51 -6.18
N ILE A 72 -9.36 33.81 -6.42
CA ILE A 72 -8.01 34.30 -6.12
C ILE A 72 -7.71 35.61 -6.88
N LEU A 73 -8.15 35.71 -8.12
CA LEU A 73 -8.02 36.92 -8.93
C LEU A 73 -8.72 38.12 -8.31
N ILE A 74 -9.94 37.90 -7.81
CA ILE A 74 -10.77 38.96 -7.26
C ILE A 74 -10.21 39.42 -5.91
N GLU A 75 -9.88 38.43 -5.04
CA GLU A 75 -9.46 38.73 -3.67
C GLU A 75 -8.01 39.27 -3.58
N GLN A 76 -7.06 38.64 -4.26
CA GLN A 76 -5.63 38.97 -4.10
C GLN A 76 -5.18 40.17 -4.93
N PHE A 77 -5.78 40.40 -6.08
CA PHE A 77 -5.39 41.44 -7.03
C PHE A 77 -6.40 42.60 -7.15
N SER A 78 -7.34 42.69 -6.22
CA SER A 78 -8.12 43.92 -6.09
C SER A 78 -7.23 45.10 -5.72
N ARG A 79 -7.59 46.30 -6.17
CA ARG A 79 -6.83 47.51 -5.81
C ARG A 79 -6.73 47.72 -4.29
N ALA A 80 -7.82 47.42 -3.56
CA ALA A 80 -7.85 47.51 -2.11
C ALA A 80 -6.82 46.57 -1.45
N ASN A 81 -6.75 45.30 -1.86
CA ASN A 81 -5.81 44.35 -1.30
C ASN A 81 -4.36 44.62 -1.70
N LEU A 82 -4.11 45.07 -2.93
CA LEU A 82 -2.76 45.49 -3.32
C LEU A 82 -2.29 46.71 -2.54
N LYS A 83 -3.17 47.66 -2.23
CA LYS A 83 -2.87 48.82 -1.41
C LYS A 83 -2.60 48.42 0.06
N GLU A 84 -3.43 47.58 0.65
CA GLU A 84 -3.24 47.05 2.01
C GLU A 84 -1.89 46.33 2.15
N ARG A 85 -1.44 45.66 1.06
CA ARG A 85 -0.16 44.97 1.00
C ARG A 85 1.02 45.81 0.53
N ASN A 86 0.87 47.14 0.37
CA ASN A 86 1.89 48.06 -0.15
C ASN A 86 2.41 47.74 -1.55
N PHE A 87 1.58 47.18 -2.41
CA PHE A 87 1.88 46.88 -3.82
C PHE A 87 1.12 47.81 -4.81
N ASP A 88 0.46 48.84 -4.35
CA ASP A 88 -0.30 49.75 -5.19
C ASP A 88 0.59 50.46 -6.25
N HIS A 89 1.88 50.65 -5.96
CA HIS A 89 2.87 51.21 -6.92
C HIS A 89 3.03 50.36 -8.19
N ILE A 90 2.54 49.14 -8.23
CA ILE A 90 2.55 48.33 -9.44
C ILE A 90 1.69 48.95 -10.55
N PHE A 91 0.63 49.69 -10.20
CA PHE A 91 -0.23 50.41 -11.14
C PHE A 91 0.46 51.60 -11.78
N GLN A 92 1.54 52.09 -11.14
CA GLN A 92 2.36 53.16 -11.74
C GLN A 92 3.30 52.58 -12.80
N LYS A 93 3.70 51.30 -12.68
CA LYS A 93 4.67 50.61 -13.53
C LYS A 93 4.02 49.86 -14.68
N TYR A 94 2.90 49.21 -14.40
CA TYR A 94 2.16 48.36 -15.38
C TYR A 94 0.75 48.88 -15.62
N ASN A 95 0.26 48.63 -16.84
CA ASN A 95 -1.17 48.58 -17.10
C ASN A 95 -1.68 47.23 -16.68
N VAL A 96 -2.33 47.17 -15.52
CA VAL A 96 -2.83 45.94 -14.94
C VAL A 96 -4.17 45.57 -15.55
N LEU A 97 -4.23 44.42 -16.24
CA LEU A 97 -5.44 43.87 -16.80
C LEU A 97 -5.85 42.61 -16.00
N ASN A 98 -6.91 42.73 -15.25
CA ASN A 98 -7.47 41.60 -14.51
C ASN A 98 -8.59 40.93 -15.31
N TYR A 99 -8.47 39.65 -15.54
CA TYR A 99 -9.45 38.85 -16.29
C TYR A 99 -10.87 38.98 -15.73
N SER A 100 -11.07 39.13 -14.43
CA SER A 100 -12.40 39.29 -13.82
C SER A 100 -13.11 40.58 -14.24
N GLU A 101 -12.35 41.58 -14.69
CA GLU A 101 -12.82 42.91 -15.11
C GLU A 101 -12.97 43.03 -16.64
N LEU A 102 -12.42 42.06 -17.41
CA LEU A 102 -12.46 42.08 -18.85
C LEU A 102 -13.82 41.60 -19.40
N LYS A 103 -14.30 42.26 -20.49
CA LYS A 103 -15.46 41.79 -21.25
C LYS A 103 -15.15 40.44 -21.89
N LEU A 104 -15.80 39.38 -21.44
CA LEU A 104 -15.48 37.98 -21.83
C LEU A 104 -15.63 37.70 -23.32
N SER A 105 -16.50 38.40 -24.03
CA SER A 105 -16.73 38.20 -25.48
C SER A 105 -15.59 38.72 -26.36
N LYS A 106 -14.87 39.79 -25.93
CA LYS A 106 -13.79 40.45 -26.67
C LYS A 106 -12.53 40.67 -25.82
N TRP A 107 -12.28 39.85 -24.82
CA TRP A 107 -11.17 39.98 -23.86
C TRP A 107 -9.81 40.16 -24.54
N TYR A 108 -9.56 39.43 -25.64
CA TYR A 108 -8.29 39.46 -26.37
C TYR A 108 -8.05 40.83 -27.05
N ASN A 109 -9.10 41.54 -27.44
CA ASN A 109 -8.95 42.91 -28.01
C ASN A 109 -8.40 43.86 -26.94
N SER A 110 -8.90 43.79 -25.72
CA SER A 110 -8.40 44.57 -24.58
C SER A 110 -6.94 44.24 -24.23
N VAL A 111 -6.54 42.97 -24.35
CA VAL A 111 -5.15 42.57 -24.12
C VAL A 111 -4.26 43.04 -25.27
N ASN A 112 -4.70 42.83 -26.51
CA ASN A 112 -3.89 43.14 -27.69
C ASN A 112 -3.74 44.66 -27.89
N SER A 113 -4.66 45.53 -27.44
CA SER A 113 -4.49 46.98 -27.47
C SER A 113 -3.27 47.46 -26.66
N GLY A 114 -2.79 46.63 -25.72
CA GLY A 114 -1.58 46.92 -24.97
C GLY A 114 -0.30 47.09 -25.82
N ILE A 115 -0.31 46.64 -27.06
CA ILE A 115 0.79 46.85 -28.02
C ILE A 115 1.04 48.36 -28.27
N PHE A 116 -0.02 49.16 -28.14
CA PHE A 116 0.02 50.61 -28.40
C PHE A 116 0.24 51.42 -27.09
N TRP A 117 0.41 50.78 -25.95
CA TRP A 117 0.52 51.46 -24.66
C TRP A 117 1.98 51.80 -24.34
N SER A 118 2.17 52.98 -23.71
CA SER A 118 3.49 53.41 -23.27
C SER A 118 4.06 52.64 -22.11
N LYS A 119 3.16 52.06 -21.27
CA LYS A 119 3.55 51.18 -20.16
C LYS A 119 3.33 49.69 -20.52
N PRO A 120 4.19 48.81 -20.05
CA PRO A 120 3.97 47.38 -20.26
C PRO A 120 2.69 46.85 -19.58
N VAL A 121 2.22 45.73 -20.01
CA VAL A 121 1.03 45.06 -19.50
C VAL A 121 1.39 44.01 -18.47
N LEU A 122 0.66 44.03 -17.33
CA LEU A 122 0.57 42.89 -16.44
C LEU A 122 -0.82 42.26 -16.61
N LEU A 123 -0.89 41.12 -17.31
CA LEU A 123 -2.13 40.39 -17.49
C LEU A 123 -2.28 39.35 -16.37
N ILE A 124 -3.37 39.38 -15.62
CA ILE A 124 -3.73 38.43 -14.57
C ILE A 124 -4.93 37.64 -15.06
N ILE A 125 -4.75 36.30 -15.26
CA ILE A 125 -5.73 35.49 -15.96
C ILE A 125 -5.85 34.09 -15.35
N ASN A 126 -7.04 33.50 -15.44
CA ASN A 126 -7.29 32.13 -15.02
C ASN A 126 -6.79 31.14 -16.07
N ARG A 127 -6.04 30.12 -15.63
CA ARG A 127 -5.46 29.09 -16.49
C ARG A 127 -6.51 28.35 -17.32
N ALA A 128 -7.56 27.87 -16.67
CA ALA A 128 -8.58 27.06 -17.33
C ALA A 128 -9.28 27.85 -18.44
N PHE A 129 -9.52 29.12 -18.24
CA PHE A 129 -10.06 30.01 -19.28
C PHE A 129 -9.08 30.18 -20.44
N LEU A 130 -7.81 30.45 -20.14
CA LEU A 130 -6.76 30.72 -21.12
C LEU A 130 -6.51 29.50 -22.02
N THR A 131 -6.46 28.31 -21.44
CA THR A 131 -6.17 27.08 -22.18
C THR A 131 -7.40 26.43 -22.81
N SER A 132 -8.63 26.85 -22.46
CA SER A 132 -9.84 26.32 -23.08
C SER A 132 -9.97 26.78 -24.54
N SER A 133 -10.18 25.83 -25.45
CA SER A 133 -10.31 26.12 -26.92
C SER A 133 -9.14 26.97 -27.46
N ASP A 134 -7.94 26.73 -26.95
CA ASP A 134 -6.69 27.38 -27.37
C ASP A 134 -6.77 28.92 -27.38
N LYS A 135 -7.50 29.51 -26.44
CA LYS A 135 -7.71 30.96 -26.38
C LYS A 135 -6.41 31.79 -26.33
N TYR A 136 -5.34 31.19 -25.76
CA TYR A 136 -4.02 31.83 -25.71
C TYR A 136 -3.47 32.17 -27.10
N LYS A 137 -3.85 31.44 -28.16
CA LYS A 137 -3.43 31.72 -29.55
C LYS A 137 -4.02 33.00 -30.11
N LYS A 138 -5.05 33.56 -29.48
CA LYS A 138 -5.65 34.87 -29.85
C LYS A 138 -4.88 36.07 -29.33
N ILE A 139 -3.90 35.84 -28.44
CA ILE A 139 -3.06 36.90 -27.90
C ILE A 139 -1.95 37.24 -28.88
N LYS A 140 -1.92 38.48 -29.35
CA LYS A 140 -0.85 39.02 -30.21
C LYS A 140 0.17 39.85 -29.43
N LEU A 141 -0.17 40.30 -28.25
CA LEU A 141 0.73 41.03 -27.36
C LEU A 141 1.90 40.10 -26.93
N PRO A 142 3.17 40.49 -27.19
CA PRO A 142 4.30 39.69 -26.78
C PRO A 142 4.45 39.72 -25.26
N PHE A 143 4.47 38.55 -24.62
CA PHE A 143 4.85 38.40 -23.21
C PHE A 143 6.29 37.96 -23.12
N HIS A 144 6.96 38.26 -21.99
CA HIS A 144 8.38 38.00 -21.77
C HIS A 144 8.62 37.21 -20.49
N LEU A 145 7.68 37.30 -19.55
CA LEU A 145 7.69 36.53 -18.31
C LEU A 145 6.28 36.02 -17.99
N ILE A 146 6.21 34.75 -17.64
CA ILE A 146 5.00 34.11 -17.08
C ILE A 146 5.26 33.75 -15.62
N ILE A 147 4.40 34.21 -14.74
CA ILE A 147 4.31 33.75 -13.35
C ILE A 147 3.13 32.79 -13.26
N HIS A 148 3.36 31.56 -12.78
CA HIS A 148 2.31 30.55 -12.62
C HIS A 148 2.18 30.12 -11.16
N ASP A 149 1.12 30.59 -10.52
CA ASP A 149 0.79 30.17 -9.15
C ASP A 149 0.07 28.79 -9.19
N GLU A 150 0.48 27.89 -8.28
CA GLU A 150 0.06 26.47 -8.23
C GLU A 150 0.39 25.70 -9.53
N CYS A 151 1.61 25.86 -10.04
CA CYS A 151 2.08 25.30 -11.30
C CYS A 151 2.12 23.78 -11.38
N HIS A 152 1.81 23.05 -10.30
CA HIS A 152 1.68 21.60 -10.32
C HIS A 152 0.57 21.09 -11.27
N THR A 153 -0.33 21.96 -11.71
CA THR A 153 -1.40 21.66 -12.68
C THR A 153 -0.90 21.46 -14.12
N ILE A 154 0.39 21.66 -14.39
CA ILE A 154 1.02 21.39 -15.70
C ILE A 154 0.83 19.96 -16.23
N ILE A 155 0.40 19.02 -15.39
CA ILE A 155 0.11 17.62 -15.76
C ILE A 155 -0.95 17.54 -16.88
N ASN A 156 -1.89 18.48 -16.94
CA ASN A 156 -2.96 18.49 -17.91
C ASN A 156 -2.45 18.72 -19.33
N LYS A 157 -2.90 17.91 -20.30
CA LYS A 157 -2.50 17.98 -21.71
C LYS A 157 -2.63 19.40 -22.31
N THR A 158 -3.74 20.06 -22.07
CA THR A 158 -4.00 21.44 -22.57
C THR A 158 -3.05 22.46 -21.97
N THR A 159 -2.69 22.30 -20.69
CA THR A 159 -1.71 23.17 -20.02
C THR A 159 -0.31 22.95 -20.59
N ARG A 160 0.08 21.71 -20.85
CA ARG A 160 1.37 21.40 -21.50
C ARG A 160 1.46 22.03 -22.89
N GLN A 161 0.46 21.85 -23.71
CA GLN A 161 0.40 22.46 -25.07
C GLN A 161 0.54 23.98 -25.03
N PHE A 162 -0.05 24.61 -24.02
CA PHE A 162 0.14 26.04 -23.79
C PHE A 162 1.60 26.38 -23.51
N TYR A 163 2.26 25.67 -22.56
CA TYR A 163 3.66 25.91 -22.22
C TYR A 163 4.62 25.56 -23.35
N ASP A 164 4.38 24.48 -24.08
CA ASP A 164 5.17 24.15 -25.29
C ASP A 164 5.13 25.31 -26.29
N HIS A 165 3.97 25.92 -26.51
CA HIS A 165 3.82 27.10 -27.38
C HIS A 165 4.56 28.34 -26.84
N MET A 166 4.53 28.59 -25.53
CA MET A 166 5.23 29.71 -24.91
C MET A 166 6.77 29.54 -24.94
N LEU A 167 7.26 28.35 -24.72
CA LEU A 167 8.68 28.01 -24.77
C LEU A 167 9.26 28.17 -26.16
N GLN A 168 8.49 27.86 -27.22
CA GLN A 168 8.87 28.13 -28.62
C GLN A 168 9.08 29.61 -28.92
N GLN A 169 8.47 30.50 -28.10
CA GLN A 169 8.62 31.96 -28.20
C GLN A 169 9.70 32.49 -27.23
N ASN A 170 10.51 31.64 -26.61
CA ASN A 170 11.54 32.01 -25.65
C ASN A 170 11.02 32.79 -24.42
N ILE A 171 9.76 32.57 -24.02
CA ILE A 171 9.18 33.24 -22.87
C ILE A 171 9.67 32.55 -21.59
N LYS A 172 10.17 33.36 -20.65
CA LYS A 172 10.59 32.88 -19.32
C LYS A 172 9.38 32.50 -18.46
N CYS A 173 9.41 31.34 -17.80
CA CYS A 173 8.30 30.82 -17.03
C CYS A 173 8.74 30.48 -15.61
N ILE A 174 8.23 31.19 -14.62
CA ILE A 174 8.52 30.97 -13.20
C ILE A 174 7.27 30.43 -12.51
N GLY A 175 7.37 29.21 -11.96
CA GLY A 175 6.28 28.55 -11.26
C GLY A 175 6.42 28.63 -9.75
N PHE A 176 5.28 28.59 -9.04
CA PHE A 176 5.19 28.50 -7.59
C PHE A 176 4.32 27.31 -7.21
N SER A 177 4.78 26.47 -6.30
CA SER A 177 3.97 25.39 -5.74
C SER A 177 4.53 24.88 -4.41
N ALA A 178 3.64 24.44 -3.53
CA ALA A 178 4.00 23.65 -2.35
C ALA A 178 4.15 22.15 -2.68
N THR A 179 3.71 21.74 -3.87
CA THR A 179 3.72 20.35 -4.34
C THR A 179 4.17 20.30 -5.79
N PRO A 180 5.48 20.59 -6.06
CA PRO A 180 6.00 20.77 -7.40
C PRO A 180 5.88 19.49 -8.24
N ASN A 181 5.80 19.68 -9.54
CA ASN A 181 5.96 18.62 -10.52
C ASN A 181 7.10 18.97 -11.50
N GLN A 182 8.21 18.27 -11.36
CA GLN A 182 9.43 18.51 -12.12
C GLN A 182 9.54 17.65 -13.40
N SER A 183 8.51 16.86 -13.72
CA SER A 183 8.54 15.97 -14.90
C SER A 183 8.44 16.70 -16.24
N TYR A 184 8.07 17.98 -16.23
CA TYR A 184 7.77 18.73 -17.44
C TYR A 184 8.45 20.08 -17.47
N GLU A 185 8.96 20.47 -18.68
CA GLU A 185 9.34 21.84 -18.94
C GLU A 185 8.11 22.78 -18.85
N PRO A 186 8.27 24.04 -18.39
CA PRO A 186 9.53 24.71 -18.02
C PRO A 186 9.95 24.52 -16.54
N TYR A 187 9.31 23.66 -15.79
CA TYR A 187 9.44 23.57 -14.33
C TYR A 187 10.32 22.42 -13.84
N LYS A 188 11.24 21.90 -14.66
CA LYS A 188 12.20 20.89 -14.25
C LYS A 188 13.24 21.39 -13.24
N LYS A 189 13.65 22.67 -13.39
CA LYS A 189 14.66 23.28 -12.54
C LYS A 189 14.04 23.89 -11.29
N ILE A 190 14.55 23.55 -10.10
CA ILE A 190 14.22 24.26 -8.86
C ILE A 190 15.06 25.53 -8.81
N ILE A 191 14.42 26.70 -8.69
CA ILE A 191 15.06 27.99 -8.49
C ILE A 191 15.38 28.16 -7.00
N SER A 192 14.40 27.91 -6.13
CA SER A 192 14.59 27.91 -4.68
C SER A 192 13.67 26.88 -4.02
N SER A 193 14.09 26.40 -2.86
CA SER A 193 13.36 25.42 -2.05
C SER A 193 13.17 25.94 -0.64
N TYR A 194 11.96 25.77 -0.10
CA TYR A 194 11.59 26.08 1.28
C TYR A 194 10.46 25.16 1.73
N SER A 195 10.81 24.05 2.33
CA SER A 195 9.88 22.96 2.68
C SER A 195 8.98 23.32 3.87
N ILE A 196 8.02 22.43 4.18
CA ILE A 196 7.21 22.54 5.42
C ILE A 196 8.10 22.44 6.65
N TYR A 197 9.14 21.62 6.61
CA TYR A 197 10.08 21.50 7.72
C TYR A 197 10.91 22.77 7.92
N ASP A 198 11.44 23.36 6.84
CA ASP A 198 12.14 24.65 6.90
C ASP A 198 11.24 25.73 7.48
N ALA A 199 9.98 25.81 7.00
CA ALA A 199 9.02 26.80 7.48
C ALA A 199 8.65 26.61 8.96
N PHE A 200 8.61 25.38 9.44
CA PHE A 200 8.42 25.04 10.85
C PHE A 200 9.65 25.39 11.69
N THR A 201 10.84 25.05 11.21
CA THR A 201 12.10 25.35 11.92
C THR A 201 12.34 26.85 12.09
N ASP A 202 11.99 27.62 11.04
CA ASP A 202 12.05 29.08 11.02
C ASP A 202 10.85 29.78 11.71
N GLU A 203 9.95 28.98 12.32
CA GLU A 203 8.75 29.49 13.02
C GLU A 203 7.83 30.35 12.13
N VAL A 204 7.80 30.04 10.84
CA VAL A 204 6.89 30.65 9.84
C VAL A 204 5.53 29.99 9.84
N ILE A 205 5.47 28.72 10.24
CA ILE A 205 4.25 27.94 10.45
C ILE A 205 4.34 27.17 11.76
N VAL A 206 3.19 26.72 12.28
CA VAL A 206 3.15 25.77 13.41
C VAL A 206 3.32 24.33 12.90
N PRO A 207 3.80 23.39 13.74
CA PRO A 207 3.92 21.98 13.35
C PRO A 207 2.56 21.33 13.15
N PRO A 208 2.43 20.38 12.21
CA PRO A 208 1.27 19.53 12.12
C PRO A 208 1.24 18.49 13.24
N ARG A 209 0.05 18.33 13.84
CA ARG A 209 -0.30 17.28 14.77
C ARG A 209 -1.41 16.44 14.14
N ILE A 210 -1.10 15.22 13.69
CA ILE A 210 -1.98 14.42 12.86
C ILE A 210 -2.50 13.24 13.67
N LYS A 211 -3.83 13.13 13.81
CA LYS A 211 -4.48 12.03 14.52
C LYS A 211 -5.36 11.23 13.56
N TRP A 212 -5.47 9.92 13.80
CA TRP A 212 -6.42 9.05 13.10
C TRP A 212 -6.85 7.88 13.99
N PHE A 213 -8.02 7.32 13.67
CA PHE A 213 -8.63 6.24 14.43
C PHE A 213 -8.45 4.90 13.72
N SER A 214 -7.92 3.91 14.43
CA SER A 214 -7.88 2.52 13.99
C SER A 214 -8.76 1.70 14.93
N CYS A 215 -9.72 0.98 14.35
CA CYS A 215 -10.62 0.09 15.07
C CYS A 215 -10.86 -1.15 14.21
N ASP A 216 -10.92 -2.32 14.85
CA ASP A 216 -11.23 -3.57 14.15
C ASP A 216 -12.70 -3.63 13.74
N ASP A 217 -13.55 -2.91 14.47
CA ASP A 217 -14.97 -2.74 14.14
C ASP A 217 -15.23 -1.49 13.31
N ILE A 218 -16.31 -1.52 12.54
CA ILE A 218 -16.75 -0.35 11.79
C ILE A 218 -17.31 0.67 12.78
N LEU A 219 -16.70 1.84 12.83
CA LEU A 219 -17.22 2.98 13.59
C LEU A 219 -18.35 3.65 12.81
N HIS A 220 -19.46 3.92 13.49
CA HIS A 220 -20.56 4.71 12.96
C HIS A 220 -20.23 6.22 13.03
N TYR A 221 -20.88 7.04 12.20
CA TYR A 221 -20.61 8.48 12.19
C TYR A 221 -20.83 9.12 13.57
N ASN A 222 -21.85 8.72 14.33
CA ASN A 222 -22.08 9.22 15.69
C ASN A 222 -20.89 8.91 16.62
N GLU A 223 -20.33 7.70 16.53
CA GLU A 223 -19.14 7.30 17.30
C GLU A 223 -17.91 8.10 16.86
N ILE A 224 -17.75 8.29 15.55
CA ILE A 224 -16.65 9.07 14.98
C ILE A 224 -16.71 10.53 15.43
N VAL A 225 -17.90 11.16 15.40
CA VAL A 225 -18.10 12.54 15.84
C VAL A 225 -17.77 12.69 17.31
N HIS A 226 -18.18 11.75 18.15
CA HIS A 226 -17.85 11.71 19.58
C HIS A 226 -16.33 11.67 19.82
N LEU A 227 -15.65 10.78 19.12
CA LEU A 227 -14.18 10.66 19.21
C LEU A 227 -13.49 11.94 18.71
N ILE A 228 -13.97 12.55 17.63
CA ILE A 228 -13.42 13.82 17.13
C ILE A 228 -13.60 14.91 18.15
N LYS A 229 -14.81 15.06 18.75
CA LYS A 229 -15.09 16.05 19.78
C LYS A 229 -14.15 15.91 20.96
N GLU A 230 -14.00 14.70 21.48
CA GLU A 230 -13.05 14.39 22.56
C GLU A 230 -11.62 14.81 22.19
N GLN A 231 -11.15 14.51 20.96
CA GLN A 231 -9.81 14.88 20.53
C GLN A 231 -9.62 16.39 20.35
N ILE A 232 -10.66 17.12 19.98
CA ILE A 232 -10.65 18.59 19.91
C ILE A 232 -10.58 19.18 21.33
N GLU A 233 -11.37 18.69 22.26
CA GLU A 233 -11.41 19.15 23.65
C GLU A 233 -10.06 18.91 24.36
N ILE A 234 -9.48 17.72 24.24
CA ILE A 234 -8.17 17.37 24.81
C ILE A 234 -7.04 18.21 24.19
N SER A 235 -7.18 18.66 22.95
CA SER A 235 -6.12 19.35 22.21
C SER A 235 -5.99 20.82 22.56
N ASP A 236 -6.90 21.40 23.34
CA ASP A 236 -6.89 22.81 23.82
C ASP A 236 -6.63 23.82 22.68
N LEU A 237 -7.49 23.80 21.67
CA LEU A 237 -7.38 24.65 20.50
C LEU A 237 -7.81 26.10 20.83
N PRO A 238 -6.99 27.14 20.50
CA PRO A 238 -7.25 28.51 20.93
C PRO A 238 -8.47 29.17 20.29
N PHE A 239 -8.80 28.82 19.04
CA PHE A 239 -9.92 29.42 18.31
C PHE A 239 -11.07 28.46 18.13
N LYS A 240 -10.84 27.14 18.19
CA LYS A 240 -11.84 26.09 17.94
C LYS A 240 -12.55 26.29 16.62
N LYS A 241 -11.83 26.75 15.60
CA LYS A 241 -12.30 26.97 14.24
C LYS A 241 -11.86 25.81 13.36
N LEU A 242 -12.83 25.12 12.76
CA LEU A 242 -12.61 23.84 12.08
C LEU A 242 -13.10 23.88 10.65
N ILE A 243 -12.46 23.08 9.78
CA ILE A 243 -12.96 22.74 8.44
C ILE A 243 -13.09 21.23 8.31
N VAL A 244 -14.21 20.76 7.74
CA VAL A 244 -14.54 19.35 7.58
C VAL A 244 -14.79 19.05 6.11
N TRP A 245 -13.96 18.16 5.52
CA TRP A 245 -14.13 17.71 4.14
C TRP A 245 -14.86 16.39 4.08
N CYS A 246 -16.09 16.41 3.55
CA CYS A 246 -16.96 15.24 3.45
C CYS A 246 -16.83 14.49 2.12
N GLY A 247 -16.30 15.14 1.07
CA GLY A 247 -16.15 14.55 -0.26
C GLY A 247 -17.43 14.52 -1.11
N MET A 248 -18.61 14.53 -0.48
CA MET A 248 -19.93 14.54 -1.14
C MET A 248 -20.83 15.59 -0.50
N ILE A 249 -21.71 16.20 -1.30
CA ILE A 249 -22.62 17.26 -0.85
C ILE A 249 -23.65 16.71 0.15
N ASP A 250 -24.25 15.56 -0.16
CA ASP A 250 -25.26 14.95 0.71
C ASP A 250 -24.68 14.55 2.09
N LEU A 251 -23.39 14.17 2.11
CA LEU A 251 -22.69 13.88 3.38
C LEU A 251 -22.41 15.17 4.17
N CYS A 252 -22.19 16.31 3.51
CA CYS A 252 -22.03 17.59 4.20
C CYS A 252 -23.32 17.95 4.99
N GLU A 253 -24.48 17.77 4.39
CA GLU A 253 -25.76 18.06 5.01
C GLU A 253 -26.05 17.11 6.19
N GLU A 254 -25.85 15.80 5.97
CA GLU A 254 -26.00 14.78 7.03
C GLU A 254 -25.09 15.07 8.22
N MET A 255 -23.82 15.39 7.95
CA MET A 255 -22.82 15.66 9.00
C MET A 255 -23.06 17.01 9.68
N ALA A 256 -23.44 18.05 8.95
CA ALA A 256 -23.78 19.33 9.55
C ALA A 256 -24.92 19.20 10.54
N LYS A 257 -25.97 18.43 10.21
CA LYS A 257 -27.09 18.13 11.12
C LYS A 257 -26.62 17.35 12.35
N LEU A 258 -25.84 16.29 12.15
CA LEU A 258 -25.35 15.45 13.25
C LEU A 258 -24.44 16.22 14.20
N TRP A 259 -23.56 17.08 13.64
CA TRP A 259 -22.61 17.85 14.43
C TRP A 259 -23.27 19.04 15.14
N SER A 260 -24.34 19.62 14.60
CA SER A 260 -25.10 20.68 15.31
C SER A 260 -25.66 20.20 16.64
N GLU A 261 -26.05 18.93 16.75
CA GLU A 261 -26.49 18.31 18.00
C GLU A 261 -25.35 18.13 19.01
N GLN A 262 -24.14 17.83 18.54
CA GLN A 262 -22.97 17.53 19.38
C GLN A 262 -22.13 18.78 19.73
N PHE A 263 -22.11 19.79 18.87
CA PHE A 263 -21.36 21.02 18.99
C PHE A 263 -22.31 22.23 19.10
N SER A 264 -23.20 22.21 20.09
CA SER A 264 -24.28 23.20 20.26
C SER A 264 -23.78 24.65 20.38
N ASN A 265 -22.54 24.86 20.83
CA ASN A 265 -21.95 26.18 21.01
C ASN A 265 -21.16 26.67 19.78
N TYR A 266 -21.13 25.89 18.69
CA TYR A 266 -20.41 26.25 17.49
C TYR A 266 -21.35 26.76 16.39
N MET A 267 -20.89 27.79 15.67
CA MET A 267 -21.56 28.19 14.43
C MET A 267 -21.31 27.10 13.38
N ILE A 268 -22.36 26.49 12.86
CA ILE A 268 -22.28 25.49 11.80
C ILE A 268 -22.50 26.15 10.44
N CYS A 269 -21.53 26.00 9.57
CA CYS A 269 -21.51 26.57 8.23
C CYS A 269 -21.39 25.45 7.18
N VAL A 270 -22.07 25.62 6.04
CA VAL A 270 -22.00 24.69 4.92
C VAL A 270 -21.72 25.44 3.63
N ASP A 271 -20.61 25.11 2.96
CA ASP A 271 -20.27 25.69 1.65
C ASP A 271 -20.07 24.62 0.59
N THR A 272 -21.09 24.42 -0.24
CA THR A 272 -21.10 23.46 -1.34
C THR A 272 -21.44 24.13 -2.68
N CYS A 273 -21.49 23.35 -3.77
CA CYS A 273 -21.94 23.88 -5.07
C CYS A 273 -23.46 24.07 -5.13
N LYS A 274 -24.20 23.40 -4.25
CA LYS A 274 -25.64 23.61 -4.03
C LYS A 274 -25.81 24.41 -2.74
N GLN A 275 -26.69 25.37 -2.75
CA GLN A 275 -27.06 26.08 -1.54
C GLN A 275 -27.86 25.14 -0.64
N ILE A 276 -27.46 25.05 0.62
CA ILE A 276 -28.18 24.28 1.66
C ILE A 276 -28.69 25.29 2.67
N GLU A 277 -30.00 25.33 2.81
CA GLU A 277 -30.67 26.26 3.71
C GLU A 277 -30.51 25.84 5.18
N GLY A 278 -30.58 26.81 6.09
CA GLY A 278 -30.57 26.57 7.53
C GLY A 278 -29.20 26.59 8.18
N TYR A 279 -28.13 26.85 7.41
CA TYR A 279 -26.75 26.95 7.92
C TYR A 279 -26.09 28.27 7.53
N ALA A 280 -25.11 28.72 8.32
CA ALA A 280 -24.34 29.91 8.03
C ALA A 280 -23.50 29.78 6.76
N THR A 281 -23.21 30.91 6.12
CA THR A 281 -22.45 31.01 4.89
C THR A 281 -20.93 30.99 5.13
N TYR A 282 -20.14 30.84 4.06
CA TYR A 282 -18.68 30.94 4.14
C TYR A 282 -18.22 32.34 4.56
N GLU A 283 -18.90 33.40 4.11
CA GLU A 283 -18.60 34.78 4.45
C GLU A 283 -18.82 35.06 5.95
N GLU A 284 -19.83 34.43 6.56
CA GLU A 284 -20.05 34.50 8.00
C GLU A 284 -19.03 33.71 8.76
N PHE A 285 -18.67 32.49 8.28
CA PHE A 285 -17.57 31.69 8.83
C PHE A 285 -16.24 32.42 8.82
N ASP A 286 -15.89 33.12 7.74
CA ASP A 286 -14.62 33.83 7.63
C ASP A 286 -14.50 35.00 8.62
N LYS A 287 -15.61 35.67 8.92
CA LYS A 287 -15.69 36.80 9.86
C LYS A 287 -15.63 36.37 11.33
N VAL A 288 -16.12 35.17 11.66
CA VAL A 288 -16.10 34.66 13.03
C VAL A 288 -14.70 34.24 13.43
N GLU A 289 -14.26 34.63 14.61
CA GLU A 289 -12.92 34.34 15.10
C GLU A 289 -12.80 33.00 15.82
N LYS A 290 -13.86 32.56 16.51
CA LYS A 290 -13.87 31.36 17.36
C LYS A 290 -15.14 30.52 17.18
N GLU A 291 -15.03 29.24 17.55
CA GLU A 291 -16.13 28.27 17.71
C GLU A 291 -17.02 28.16 16.47
N ALA A 292 -16.40 27.85 15.33
CA ALA A 292 -17.11 27.65 14.08
C ALA A 292 -16.63 26.40 13.32
N ILE A 293 -17.53 25.73 12.62
CA ILE A 293 -17.26 24.53 11.83
C ILE A 293 -17.79 24.74 10.43
N LEU A 294 -16.91 24.62 9.43
CA LEU A 294 -17.23 24.71 8.02
C LEU A 294 -17.27 23.31 7.38
N PHE A 295 -18.43 22.90 6.92
CA PHE A 295 -18.58 21.68 6.12
C PHE A 295 -18.49 21.98 4.63
N CYS A 296 -17.67 21.22 3.91
CA CYS A 296 -17.56 21.33 2.46
C CYS A 296 -17.23 19.97 1.81
N ALA A 297 -17.69 19.79 0.57
CA ALA A 297 -17.39 18.56 -0.17
C ALA A 297 -15.93 18.54 -0.65
N ALA A 298 -15.53 19.53 -1.46
CA ALA A 298 -14.19 19.66 -1.99
C ALA A 298 -13.69 21.10 -2.07
N LYS A 299 -14.56 22.08 -1.78
CA LYS A 299 -14.18 23.50 -1.74
C LYS A 299 -13.11 23.73 -0.66
N HIS A 300 -12.39 24.81 -0.77
CA HIS A 300 -11.36 25.27 0.19
C HIS A 300 -10.16 24.35 0.40
N ARG A 301 -10.03 23.25 -0.37
CA ARG A 301 -8.81 22.42 -0.37
C ARG A 301 -7.60 23.20 -0.87
N GLU A 302 -7.81 24.09 -1.85
CA GLU A 302 -6.79 24.93 -2.46
C GLU A 302 -7.26 26.38 -2.53
N GLY A 303 -6.33 27.34 -2.42
CA GLY A 303 -6.54 28.75 -2.74
C GLY A 303 -7.28 29.62 -1.72
N SER A 304 -7.86 29.08 -0.65
CA SER A 304 -8.57 29.88 0.37
C SER A 304 -7.64 30.35 1.48
N ASP A 305 -7.84 31.55 1.97
CA ASP A 305 -7.09 32.14 3.09
C ASP A 305 -7.99 32.25 4.31
N ILE A 306 -8.13 31.18 5.06
CA ILE A 306 -9.01 31.10 6.24
C ILE A 306 -8.19 31.51 7.46
N LYS A 307 -8.62 32.57 8.15
CA LYS A 307 -7.97 33.05 9.36
C LYS A 307 -8.32 32.19 10.58
N ASN A 308 -7.37 32.05 11.51
CA ASN A 308 -7.55 31.39 12.79
C ASN A 308 -8.05 29.91 12.73
N LEU A 309 -7.77 29.21 11.62
CA LEU A 309 -8.18 27.82 11.44
C LEU A 309 -7.29 26.87 12.26
N ASP A 310 -7.81 26.20 13.27
CA ASP A 310 -7.05 25.32 14.17
C ASP A 310 -7.00 23.88 13.72
N CYS A 311 -8.12 23.40 13.17
CA CYS A 311 -8.27 21.99 12.89
C CYS A 311 -8.86 21.72 11.51
N CYS A 312 -8.40 20.68 10.86
CA CYS A 312 -9.06 20.11 9.69
C CYS A 312 -9.38 18.64 9.88
N VAL A 313 -10.57 18.25 9.41
CA VAL A 313 -11.09 16.89 9.52
C VAL A 313 -11.39 16.33 8.14
N PHE A 314 -10.90 15.13 7.86
CA PHE A 314 -11.21 14.40 6.65
C PHE A 314 -12.23 13.30 6.97
N LEU A 315 -13.47 13.48 6.52
CA LEU A 315 -14.56 12.51 6.64
C LEU A 315 -14.86 11.76 5.32
N ASP A 316 -14.25 12.20 4.21
CA ASP A 316 -14.48 11.59 2.90
C ASP A 316 -14.00 10.13 2.86
N LYS A 317 -14.68 9.29 2.05
CA LYS A 317 -14.45 7.83 1.94
C LYS A 317 -13.20 7.47 1.14
N VAL A 318 -12.14 8.26 1.20
CA VAL A 318 -10.90 8.03 0.45
C VAL A 318 -9.94 7.19 1.28
N GLU A 319 -9.69 5.96 0.87
CA GLU A 319 -8.75 5.07 1.56
C GLU A 319 -7.28 5.44 1.34
N SER A 320 -6.95 6.01 0.19
CA SER A 320 -5.60 6.49 -0.15
C SER A 320 -5.73 7.88 -0.77
N ARG A 321 -5.33 8.90 -0.03
CA ARG A 321 -5.38 10.28 -0.47
C ARG A 321 -4.25 10.62 -1.43
N CYS A 322 -4.54 11.48 -2.39
CA CYS A 322 -3.48 12.11 -3.17
C CYS A 322 -2.62 12.98 -2.25
N PRO A 323 -1.29 12.76 -2.20
CA PRO A 323 -0.40 13.52 -1.33
C PRO A 323 -0.50 15.03 -1.53
N LYS A 324 -0.63 15.49 -2.77
CA LYS A 324 -0.78 16.91 -3.11
C LYS A 324 -1.99 17.53 -2.40
N VAL A 325 -3.16 16.89 -2.53
CA VAL A 325 -4.40 17.36 -1.90
C VAL A 325 -4.24 17.36 -0.39
N PHE A 326 -3.65 16.31 0.17
CA PHE A 326 -3.43 16.21 1.62
C PHE A 326 -2.57 17.38 2.13
N ILE A 327 -1.41 17.61 1.51
CA ILE A 327 -0.48 18.70 1.89
C ILE A 327 -1.12 20.09 1.76
N GLN A 328 -1.90 20.32 0.71
CA GLN A 328 -2.58 21.61 0.52
C GLN A 328 -3.68 21.84 1.57
N CYS A 329 -4.43 20.80 1.92
CA CYS A 329 -5.44 20.88 2.97
C CYS A 329 -4.82 21.17 4.34
N ILE A 330 -3.81 20.38 4.74
CA ILE A 330 -3.18 20.58 6.05
C ILE A 330 -2.45 21.93 6.15
N GLY A 331 -1.89 22.40 5.04
CA GLY A 331 -1.25 23.72 5.00
C GLY A 331 -2.18 24.88 5.41
N ARG A 332 -3.51 24.67 5.42
CA ARG A 332 -4.48 25.68 5.92
C ARG A 332 -4.41 25.83 7.43
N VAL A 333 -4.24 24.72 8.14
CA VAL A 333 -4.18 24.71 9.60
C VAL A 333 -2.79 24.96 10.17
N LEU A 334 -1.75 25.08 9.33
CA LEU A 334 -0.38 25.35 9.81
C LEU A 334 -0.04 26.84 9.92
N ARG A 335 -0.91 27.72 9.51
CA ARG A 335 -0.66 29.16 9.56
C ARG A 335 -0.65 29.66 11.01
N ILE A 336 0.31 30.53 11.31
CA ILE A 336 0.43 31.20 12.59
C ILE A 336 -0.63 32.32 12.67
N ASP A 337 -1.28 32.46 13.82
CA ASP A 337 -2.10 33.60 14.14
C ASP A 337 -1.26 34.81 14.56
N LYS A 338 -1.87 36.03 14.49
CA LYS A 338 -1.16 37.29 14.79
C LYS A 338 -0.57 37.33 16.21
N GLU A 339 -1.28 36.75 17.17
CA GLU A 339 -0.90 36.77 18.58
C GLU A 339 -0.06 35.54 18.99
N ARG A 340 0.24 34.64 18.05
CA ARG A 340 1.02 33.40 18.27
C ARG A 340 0.46 32.48 19.38
N LYS A 341 -0.86 32.45 19.54
CA LYS A 341 -1.55 31.59 20.51
C LYS A 341 -1.53 30.13 20.09
N LYS A 342 -1.52 29.87 18.79
CA LYS A 342 -1.58 28.55 18.20
C LYS A 342 -0.22 27.86 18.25
N LYS A 343 -0.16 26.70 18.88
CA LYS A 343 1.07 25.90 19.05
C LYS A 343 1.26 24.83 17.97
N PHE A 344 0.19 24.34 17.37
CA PHE A 344 0.19 23.31 16.31
C PHE A 344 -1.09 23.41 15.46
N GLY A 345 -1.09 22.80 14.27
CA GLY A 345 -2.27 22.62 13.45
C GLY A 345 -2.79 21.19 13.61
N LEU A 346 -4.00 21.02 14.13
CA LEU A 346 -4.61 19.70 14.32
C LEU A 346 -5.19 19.18 13.01
N VAL A 347 -4.85 17.94 12.67
CA VAL A 347 -5.36 17.21 11.51
C VAL A 347 -5.97 15.90 12.00
N ILE A 348 -7.22 15.65 11.67
CA ILE A 348 -7.92 14.39 11.99
C ILE A 348 -8.32 13.70 10.69
N ASP A 349 -7.76 12.51 10.42
CA ASP A 349 -8.11 11.69 9.26
C ASP A 349 -8.80 10.40 9.70
N VAL A 350 -10.10 10.34 9.65
CA VAL A 350 -10.90 9.20 10.13
C VAL A 350 -10.84 7.97 9.21
N ARG A 351 -10.22 8.08 8.03
CA ARG A 351 -10.18 7.03 7.02
C ARG A 351 -8.78 6.50 6.70
N ALA A 352 -7.76 7.04 7.33
CA ALA A 352 -6.40 6.57 7.12
C ALA A 352 -6.26 5.08 7.45
N LYS A 353 -5.68 4.32 6.53
CA LYS A 353 -5.45 2.88 6.72
C LYS A 353 -4.29 2.59 7.66
N SER A 354 -3.26 3.45 7.64
CA SER A 354 -2.07 3.26 8.47
C SER A 354 -1.33 4.57 8.69
N SER A 355 -0.59 4.64 9.79
CA SER A 355 0.34 5.73 10.12
C SER A 355 1.36 5.99 9.00
N LEU A 356 1.78 4.94 8.32
CA LEU A 356 2.74 5.02 7.24
C LEU A 356 2.22 5.81 6.03
N VAL A 357 0.96 5.66 5.68
CA VAL A 357 0.34 6.40 4.57
C VAL A 357 0.37 7.90 4.85
N ILE A 358 0.01 8.30 6.07
CA ILE A 358 0.02 9.71 6.47
C ILE A 358 1.46 10.25 6.51
N CYS A 359 2.38 9.51 7.14
CA CYS A 359 3.79 9.86 7.20
C CYS A 359 4.39 10.03 5.80
N ASN A 360 4.04 9.15 4.86
CA ASN A 360 4.46 9.25 3.48
C ASN A 360 3.99 10.51 2.78
N HIS A 361 2.75 10.88 3.00
CA HIS A 361 2.19 12.10 2.42
C HIS A 361 2.98 13.33 2.84
N MET A 362 3.41 13.38 4.09
CA MET A 362 4.20 14.50 4.61
C MET A 362 5.67 14.45 4.17
N ASN A 363 6.33 13.29 4.32
CA ASN A 363 7.75 13.14 3.99
C ASN A 363 8.07 13.46 2.53
N GLN A 364 7.12 13.25 1.64
CA GLN A 364 7.23 13.62 0.23
C GLN A 364 7.70 15.04 0.00
N TYR A 365 7.27 15.95 0.87
CA TYR A 365 7.39 17.40 0.70
C TYR A 365 8.26 18.04 1.78
N LEU A 366 8.99 17.25 2.55
CA LEU A 366 9.92 17.82 3.56
C LEU A 366 11.28 18.18 2.97
N ASN A 367 11.68 17.55 1.88
CA ASN A 367 12.99 17.76 1.21
C ASN A 367 14.17 17.70 2.18
N LEU A 368 14.09 16.76 3.14
CA LEU A 368 15.10 16.58 4.17
C LEU A 368 16.18 15.60 3.72
N PRO A 369 17.40 15.73 4.25
CA PRO A 369 18.40 14.68 4.17
C PRO A 369 17.83 13.33 4.64
N PRO A 370 18.33 12.20 4.10
CA PRO A 370 17.80 10.87 4.43
C PRO A 370 17.91 10.52 5.92
N ASP A 371 18.87 11.08 6.61
CA ASP A 371 19.19 10.90 8.02
C ASP A 371 18.28 11.70 8.98
N ILE A 372 17.41 12.57 8.45
CA ILE A 372 16.50 13.35 9.28
C ILE A 372 15.07 12.81 9.16
N PHE A 373 14.51 12.39 10.29
CA PHE A 373 13.11 11.97 10.41
C PHE A 373 12.41 12.81 11.49
N PRO A 374 11.71 13.89 11.12
CA PRO A 374 11.21 14.90 12.06
C PRO A 374 9.84 14.55 12.65
N TRP A 375 9.61 13.31 13.04
CA TRP A 375 8.31 12.85 13.53
C TRP A 375 8.44 12.07 14.82
N THR A 376 7.54 12.35 15.77
CA THR A 376 7.24 11.44 16.87
C THR A 376 5.94 10.70 16.57
N TYR A 377 5.88 9.42 16.97
CA TYR A 377 4.67 8.61 16.88
C TYR A 377 4.27 8.10 18.25
N GLN A 378 3.01 8.27 18.58
CA GLN A 378 2.42 7.70 19.78
C GLN A 378 0.99 7.21 19.51
N TYR A 379 0.48 6.34 20.36
CA TYR A 379 -0.92 5.95 20.33
C TYR A 379 -1.47 5.73 21.73
N LYS A 380 -2.79 5.86 21.85
CA LYS A 380 -3.56 5.49 23.04
C LYS A 380 -4.67 4.54 22.61
N VAL A 381 -4.93 3.53 23.45
CA VAL A 381 -6.09 2.65 23.27
C VAL A 381 -7.21 3.16 24.15
N HIS A 382 -8.34 3.40 23.53
CA HIS A 382 -9.55 3.91 24.16
C HIS A 382 -10.70 2.92 24.00
N VAL A 383 -11.50 2.73 25.05
CA VAL A 383 -12.70 1.89 24.98
C VAL A 383 -13.90 2.78 24.75
N HIS A 384 -14.51 2.67 23.57
CA HIS A 384 -15.68 3.43 23.18
C HIS A 384 -16.81 2.47 22.77
N ASN A 385 -17.95 2.50 23.48
CA ASN A 385 -19.08 1.60 23.24
C ASN A 385 -18.65 0.12 23.09
N GLN A 386 -17.85 -0.38 24.04
CA GLN A 386 -17.28 -1.74 24.04
C GLN A 386 -16.33 -2.06 22.89
N LYS A 387 -15.96 -1.07 22.07
CA LYS A 387 -14.98 -1.22 20.98
C LYS A 387 -13.61 -0.69 21.41
N LEU A 388 -12.56 -1.40 21.09
CA LEU A 388 -11.20 -0.93 21.26
C LEU A 388 -10.81 -0.03 20.09
N VAL A 389 -10.66 1.25 20.36
CA VAL A 389 -10.25 2.23 19.36
C VAL A 389 -8.82 2.67 19.66
N LYS A 390 -7.92 2.45 18.71
CA LYS A 390 -6.55 2.96 18.77
C LYS A 390 -6.54 4.36 18.17
N ILE A 391 -6.27 5.36 18.99
CA ILE A 391 -6.08 6.75 18.57
C ILE A 391 -4.59 6.94 18.33
N ASN A 392 -4.21 7.09 17.09
CA ASN A 392 -2.83 7.24 16.67
C ASN A 392 -2.51 8.73 16.47
N GLU A 393 -1.27 9.11 16.74
CA GLU A 393 -0.81 10.50 16.63
C GLU A 393 0.60 10.56 16.06
N LEU A 394 0.80 11.43 15.07
CA LEU A 394 2.09 11.89 14.56
C LEU A 394 2.25 13.38 14.84
N MET A 395 3.38 13.79 15.36
CA MET A 395 3.72 15.19 15.58
C MET A 395 5.08 15.51 14.99
N MET A 396 5.19 16.63 14.27
CA MET A 396 6.46 17.09 13.74
C MET A 396 7.27 17.74 14.87
N ILE A 397 8.56 17.42 14.93
CA ILE A 397 9.52 17.94 15.90
C ILE A 397 10.72 18.58 15.22
N LYS A 398 11.38 19.55 15.90
CA LYS A 398 12.71 20.02 15.52
C LYS A 398 13.72 18.93 15.90
N VAL A 399 14.54 18.50 14.94
CA VAL A 399 15.59 17.51 15.17
C VAL A 399 16.90 18.25 15.38
N GLU A 400 17.45 18.18 16.59
CA GLU A 400 18.79 18.68 16.90
C GLU A 400 19.84 17.65 16.44
N LYS A 401 20.84 18.10 15.71
CA LYS A 401 21.85 17.22 15.07
C LYS A 401 22.68 16.37 16.04
N ASN A 402 22.69 16.68 17.33
CA ASN A 402 23.65 16.13 18.28
C ASN A 402 23.13 15.00 19.19
N GLU A 403 21.84 14.65 19.21
CA GLU A 403 21.32 13.65 20.14
C GLU A 403 21.22 12.21 19.57
N MET A 404 21.56 11.99 18.31
CA MET A 404 21.35 10.69 17.66
C MET A 404 22.59 9.81 17.51
N GLU A 405 23.78 10.25 17.91
CA GLU A 405 25.01 9.45 17.75
C GLU A 405 25.23 8.37 18.83
N GLU A 406 24.62 8.47 20.00
CA GLU A 406 24.93 7.56 21.13
C GLU A 406 24.10 6.26 21.19
N ALA A 407 22.99 6.14 20.47
CA ALA A 407 22.07 5.00 20.65
C ALA A 407 22.39 3.74 19.81
N VAL A 408 23.39 3.77 18.91
CA VAL A 408 23.59 2.70 17.91
C VAL A 408 25.00 2.06 17.89
N THR A 409 25.92 2.45 18.79
CA THR A 409 27.33 2.03 18.71
C THR A 409 27.70 0.79 19.53
N ASN A 410 26.79 0.04 20.09
CA ASN A 410 27.11 -1.29 20.61
C ASN A 410 26.97 -2.34 19.52
N THR A 411 27.96 -2.44 18.63
CA THR A 411 28.11 -3.57 17.72
C THR A 411 28.46 -4.82 18.53
N ILE A 412 27.44 -5.59 18.91
CA ILE A 412 27.61 -6.92 19.47
C ILE A 412 28.10 -7.81 18.33
N ASN A 413 29.35 -8.25 18.43
CA ASN A 413 30.01 -9.06 17.39
C ASN A 413 30.53 -10.40 17.93
N THR A 414 30.23 -10.73 19.21
CA THR A 414 30.76 -11.94 19.83
C THR A 414 29.67 -12.96 20.13
N VAL A 415 30.04 -14.22 20.06
CA VAL A 415 29.17 -15.38 20.41
C VAL A 415 28.65 -15.27 21.85
N ASP A 416 29.45 -14.79 22.80
CA ASP A 416 29.06 -14.71 24.19
C ASP A 416 28.05 -13.61 24.47
N GLU A 417 28.11 -12.51 23.73
CA GLU A 417 27.08 -11.46 23.77
C GLU A 417 25.76 -11.98 23.17
N LEU A 418 25.83 -12.72 22.05
CA LEU A 418 24.65 -13.34 21.45
C LEU A 418 23.94 -14.32 22.39
N LYS A 419 24.72 -15.15 23.14
CA LYS A 419 24.18 -16.08 24.12
C LYS A 419 23.40 -15.40 25.25
N LYS A 420 23.79 -14.19 25.67
CA LYS A 420 23.09 -13.40 26.69
C LYS A 420 21.67 -13.02 26.28
N LEU A 421 21.38 -13.03 25.00
CA LEU A 421 20.07 -12.67 24.42
C LEU A 421 19.15 -13.88 24.23
N PHE A 422 19.56 -15.07 24.60
CA PHE A 422 18.72 -16.25 24.48
C PHE A 422 17.51 -16.14 25.41
N VAL A 423 16.32 -16.18 24.82
CA VAL A 423 15.03 -16.10 25.53
C VAL A 423 14.46 -17.47 25.84
N ARG A 424 15.01 -18.55 25.27
CA ARG A 424 14.58 -19.94 25.49
C ARG A 424 15.69 -20.79 26.06
N LYS A 425 15.27 -21.80 26.83
CA LYS A 425 16.17 -22.84 27.36
C LYS A 425 16.02 -24.10 26.51
N ILE A 426 17.12 -24.79 26.26
CA ILE A 426 17.14 -26.07 25.57
C ILE A 426 17.28 -27.23 26.57
N PRO A 427 16.78 -28.43 26.22
CA PRO A 427 17.03 -29.64 27.02
C PRO A 427 18.52 -29.92 27.15
N ASN A 428 18.96 -30.36 28.33
CA ASN A 428 20.33 -30.80 28.54
C ASN A 428 20.57 -32.17 27.89
N LYS A 429 20.49 -32.23 26.56
CA LYS A 429 20.74 -33.42 25.74
C LYS A 429 21.92 -33.17 24.83
N LEU A 430 22.76 -34.20 24.66
CA LEU A 430 23.97 -34.10 23.84
C LEU A 430 23.69 -33.63 22.39
N THR A 431 22.55 -34.01 21.80
CA THR A 431 22.11 -33.59 20.49
C THR A 431 21.93 -32.07 20.38
N TYR A 432 21.29 -31.44 21.38
CA TYR A 432 21.11 -30.00 21.41
C TYR A 432 22.43 -29.26 21.62
N ILE A 433 23.27 -29.77 22.55
CA ILE A 433 24.56 -29.14 22.86
C ILE A 433 25.49 -29.16 21.64
N LYS A 434 25.63 -30.31 20.96
CA LYS A 434 26.43 -30.45 19.74
C LYS A 434 25.90 -29.54 18.63
N ARG A 435 24.58 -29.52 18.43
CA ARG A 435 23.95 -28.70 17.41
C ARG A 435 24.17 -27.20 17.67
N LEU A 436 23.98 -26.74 18.89
CA LEU A 436 24.17 -25.35 19.28
C LEU A 436 25.62 -24.91 19.08
N LYS A 437 26.58 -25.73 19.53
CA LYS A 437 28.03 -25.46 19.34
C LYS A 437 28.36 -25.31 17.87
N TYR A 438 27.94 -26.26 17.05
CA TYR A 438 28.20 -26.26 15.59
C TYR A 438 27.60 -25.02 14.91
N GLU A 439 26.34 -24.65 15.23
CA GLU A 439 25.70 -23.47 14.66
C GLU A 439 26.39 -22.17 15.07
N LEU A 440 26.78 -22.01 16.34
CA LEU A 440 27.49 -20.82 16.81
C LEU A 440 28.86 -20.67 16.15
N GLU A 441 29.63 -21.75 16.03
CA GLU A 441 30.92 -21.74 15.32
C GLU A 441 30.77 -21.38 13.84
N MET A 442 29.70 -21.87 13.16
CA MET A 442 29.45 -21.56 11.76
C MET A 442 29.03 -20.10 11.57
N LEU A 443 28.16 -19.58 12.44
CA LEU A 443 27.70 -18.18 12.42
C LEU A 443 28.84 -17.19 12.65
N ASP A 444 29.77 -17.53 13.57
CA ASP A 444 30.95 -16.73 13.86
C ASP A 444 31.90 -16.69 12.67
N ARG A 445 32.29 -17.86 12.14
CA ARG A 445 33.14 -17.95 10.95
C ARG A 445 32.60 -17.23 9.72
N LYS A 446 31.30 -17.17 9.56
CA LYS A 446 30.63 -16.47 8.44
C LYS A 446 30.31 -15.01 8.74
N ASN A 447 30.70 -14.47 9.92
CA ASN A 447 30.40 -13.09 10.36
C ASN A 447 28.90 -12.75 10.33
N LEU A 448 28.04 -13.70 10.78
CA LEU A 448 26.58 -13.53 10.74
C LEU A 448 25.96 -13.11 12.07
N ILE A 449 26.75 -12.98 13.13
CA ILE A 449 26.28 -12.63 14.48
C ILE A 449 25.62 -11.24 14.46
N CYS A 450 26.29 -10.24 13.83
CA CYS A 450 25.75 -8.88 13.71
C CYS A 450 24.40 -8.84 12.99
N HIS A 451 24.16 -9.72 12.04
CA HIS A 451 22.90 -9.76 11.27
C HIS A 451 21.75 -10.37 12.07
N LEU A 452 22.01 -11.36 12.90
CA LEU A 452 21.05 -11.88 13.86
C LEU A 452 20.68 -10.80 14.89
N MET A 453 21.65 -9.99 15.29
CA MET A 453 21.42 -8.86 16.18
C MET A 453 20.48 -7.81 15.56
N GLN A 454 20.61 -7.50 14.29
CA GLN A 454 19.69 -6.59 13.58
C GLN A 454 18.26 -7.14 13.60
N ALA A 455 18.07 -8.44 13.37
CA ALA A 455 16.76 -9.07 13.48
C ALA A 455 16.19 -8.99 14.90
N MET A 456 17.03 -9.22 15.92
CA MET A 456 16.64 -9.12 17.33
C MET A 456 16.24 -7.69 17.71
N GLN A 457 16.96 -6.68 17.24
CA GLN A 457 16.61 -5.29 17.47
C GLN A 457 15.24 -4.94 16.88
N ILE A 458 14.93 -5.43 15.65
CA ILE A 458 13.60 -5.26 15.04
C ILE A 458 12.52 -5.93 15.93
N LEU A 459 12.77 -7.15 16.40
CA LEU A 459 11.82 -7.86 17.26
C LEU A 459 11.65 -7.18 18.63
N HIS A 460 12.71 -6.60 19.18
CA HIS A 460 12.62 -5.81 20.40
C HIS A 460 11.77 -4.55 20.24
N LEU A 461 11.96 -3.83 19.13
CA LEU A 461 11.14 -2.65 18.78
C LEU A 461 9.66 -3.00 18.57
N THR A 462 9.38 -4.22 18.17
CA THR A 462 8.04 -4.70 17.82
C THR A 462 7.52 -5.76 18.79
N LYS A 463 8.01 -5.77 20.04
CA LYS A 463 7.62 -6.77 21.07
C LYS A 463 6.12 -6.85 21.34
N ASP A 464 5.39 -5.77 21.07
CA ASP A 464 3.94 -5.66 21.15
C ASP A 464 3.20 -6.20 19.92
N ILE A 465 3.92 -6.55 18.84
CA ILE A 465 3.39 -7.05 17.59
C ILE A 465 3.88 -8.49 17.38
N PRO A 466 3.00 -9.49 17.34
CA PRO A 466 3.42 -10.87 17.12
C PRO A 466 4.02 -11.07 15.74
N HIS A 467 4.96 -11.99 15.64
CA HIS A 467 5.57 -12.37 14.36
C HIS A 467 5.58 -13.88 14.17
N VAL A 468 5.75 -14.30 12.95
CA VAL A 468 6.01 -15.68 12.56
C VAL A 468 7.15 -15.68 11.55
N THR A 469 8.09 -16.58 11.73
CA THR A 469 9.20 -16.74 10.80
C THR A 469 8.83 -17.72 9.69
N ARG A 470 9.23 -17.40 8.49
CA ARG A 470 9.16 -18.31 7.35
C ARG A 470 10.51 -18.48 6.68
N GLY A 471 10.62 -19.38 5.70
CA GLY A 471 11.88 -19.61 5.02
C GLY A 471 12.83 -20.50 5.80
N SER A 472 14.12 -20.35 5.53
CA SER A 472 15.16 -21.24 6.04
C SER A 472 15.67 -20.90 7.43
N CYS A 473 15.46 -19.69 7.96
CA CYS A 473 15.96 -19.31 9.29
C CYS A 473 15.32 -20.12 10.43
N GLY A 474 14.11 -20.66 10.21
CA GLY A 474 13.51 -21.63 11.15
C GLY A 474 14.24 -22.98 11.26
N SER A 475 15.28 -23.21 10.45
CA SER A 475 16.15 -24.39 10.54
C SER A 475 17.31 -24.22 11.53
N SER A 476 17.49 -23.01 12.10
CA SER A 476 18.55 -22.72 13.06
C SER A 476 18.05 -22.80 14.50
N LEU A 477 18.80 -23.57 15.32
CA LEU A 477 18.58 -23.65 16.76
C LEU A 477 18.92 -22.31 17.44
N VAL A 478 19.92 -21.59 16.96
CA VAL A 478 20.26 -20.25 17.45
C VAL A 478 19.09 -19.27 17.20
N CYS A 479 18.48 -19.29 16.01
CA CYS A 479 17.29 -18.49 15.74
C CYS A 479 16.11 -18.86 16.65
N TYR A 480 15.94 -20.12 17.00
CA TYR A 480 14.93 -20.57 17.95
C TYR A 480 15.24 -20.07 19.37
N MET A 481 16.51 -20.18 19.82
CA MET A 481 16.96 -19.69 21.14
C MET A 481 16.77 -18.20 21.31
N LEU A 482 17.00 -17.42 20.26
CA LEU A 482 16.81 -15.98 20.20
C LEU A 482 15.32 -15.57 20.11
N GLY A 483 14.39 -16.51 19.89
CA GLY A 483 12.98 -16.18 19.69
C GLY A 483 12.65 -15.63 18.27
N ILE A 484 13.60 -15.62 17.36
CA ILE A 484 13.36 -15.29 15.95
C ILE A 484 12.42 -16.33 15.35
N SER A 485 12.70 -17.63 15.55
CA SER A 485 11.84 -18.74 15.15
C SER A 485 11.05 -19.28 16.34
N HIS A 486 9.82 -19.77 16.08
CA HIS A 486 8.96 -20.42 17.07
C HIS A 486 9.01 -21.95 17.01
N ILE A 487 9.75 -22.50 16.08
CA ILE A 487 9.84 -23.94 15.85
C ILE A 487 11.22 -24.45 16.30
N ASP A 488 11.21 -25.42 17.21
CA ASP A 488 12.42 -26.14 17.64
C ASP A 488 12.91 -27.06 16.50
N PRO A 489 14.05 -26.76 15.86
CA PRO A 489 14.52 -27.51 14.72
C PRO A 489 15.07 -28.89 15.11
N VAL A 490 15.56 -29.07 16.33
CA VAL A 490 16.10 -30.37 16.82
C VAL A 490 14.96 -31.32 17.15
N LYS A 491 13.94 -30.87 17.89
CA LYS A 491 12.73 -31.65 18.19
C LYS A 491 12.01 -32.11 16.94
N ASN A 492 11.99 -31.30 15.87
CA ASN A 492 11.27 -31.58 14.64
C ASN A 492 12.16 -32.15 13.50
N ASN A 493 13.38 -32.56 13.83
CA ASN A 493 14.36 -33.09 12.86
C ASN A 493 14.50 -32.22 11.59
N ILE A 494 14.79 -30.93 11.79
CA ILE A 494 14.99 -29.96 10.71
C ILE A 494 16.50 -29.70 10.54
N LYS A 495 16.96 -29.79 9.30
CA LYS A 495 18.40 -29.73 8.97
C LYS A 495 18.92 -28.29 8.94
N PHE A 496 20.07 -28.02 9.63
CA PHE A 496 20.71 -26.71 9.60
C PHE A 496 21.29 -26.36 8.23
N ALA A 497 21.75 -27.34 7.48
CA ALA A 497 22.28 -27.15 6.13
C ALA A 497 21.29 -26.39 5.20
N ARG A 498 20.01 -26.44 5.52
CA ARG A 498 18.99 -25.67 4.81
C ARG A 498 19.11 -24.16 5.03
N PHE A 499 19.59 -23.73 6.20
CA PHE A 499 19.84 -22.33 6.54
C PHE A 499 21.24 -21.91 6.09
N LEU A 500 22.27 -22.62 6.51
CA LEU A 500 23.68 -22.24 6.29
C LEU A 500 24.54 -23.48 6.07
N THR A 501 25.53 -23.39 5.17
CA THR A 501 26.56 -24.39 4.92
C THR A 501 27.91 -23.71 4.67
N GLU A 502 29.05 -24.41 4.85
CA GLU A 502 30.38 -23.88 4.53
C GLU A 502 30.48 -23.46 3.06
N HIS A 503 29.89 -24.23 2.17
CA HIS A 503 29.97 -23.99 0.71
C HIS A 503 29.02 -22.90 0.21
N ARG A 504 28.24 -22.29 1.10
CA ARG A 504 27.29 -21.23 0.70
C ARG A 504 27.99 -19.88 0.65
N ASN A 505 28.07 -19.30 -0.56
CA ASN A 505 28.60 -17.95 -0.77
C ASN A 505 27.59 -16.84 -0.51
N ASN A 506 26.29 -17.16 -0.63
CA ASN A 506 25.24 -16.18 -0.40
C ASN A 506 24.79 -16.19 1.06
N LEU A 507 24.62 -15.00 1.64
CA LEU A 507 24.06 -14.84 2.98
C LEU A 507 22.64 -15.43 3.07
N PRO A 508 22.26 -16.04 4.20
CA PRO A 508 20.89 -16.52 4.39
C PRO A 508 19.91 -15.35 4.53
N ASP A 509 18.66 -15.54 4.12
CA ASP A 509 17.58 -14.58 4.34
C ASP A 509 16.92 -14.81 5.69
N ILE A 510 16.57 -13.72 6.40
CA ILE A 510 15.68 -13.75 7.56
C ILE A 510 14.34 -13.14 7.13
N ASP A 511 13.30 -13.98 7.15
CA ASP A 511 11.95 -13.62 6.75
C ASP A 511 11.04 -13.54 7.98
N LEU A 512 10.59 -12.33 8.34
CA LEU A 512 9.72 -12.06 9.47
C LEU A 512 8.33 -11.66 8.96
N ASP A 513 7.33 -12.49 9.20
CA ASP A 513 5.92 -12.18 8.92
C ASP A 513 5.30 -11.48 10.12
N PHE A 514 4.72 -10.30 9.89
CA PHE A 514 3.91 -9.56 10.85
C PHE A 514 2.43 -9.55 10.44
N PRO A 515 1.50 -9.21 11.33
CA PRO A 515 0.12 -8.98 10.96
C PRO A 515 0.02 -7.97 9.81
N HIS A 516 -0.76 -8.30 8.79
CA HIS A 516 -0.83 -7.50 7.55
C HIS A 516 -1.22 -6.04 7.80
N ASN A 517 -2.10 -5.80 8.74
CA ASN A 517 -2.56 -4.46 9.13
C ASN A 517 -1.56 -3.68 10.00
N LEU A 518 -0.54 -4.34 10.57
CA LEU A 518 0.48 -3.74 11.44
C LEU A 518 1.88 -3.66 10.81
N ARG A 519 2.11 -4.32 9.66
CA ARG A 519 3.42 -4.30 8.99
C ARG A 519 3.94 -2.88 8.72
N ASP A 520 3.06 -1.98 8.33
CA ASP A 520 3.44 -0.61 8.01
C ASP A 520 3.85 0.16 9.29
N GLU A 521 3.30 -0.22 10.44
CA GLU A 521 3.75 0.27 11.75
C GLU A 521 5.15 -0.23 12.11
N VAL A 522 5.47 -1.48 11.75
CA VAL A 522 6.83 -2.03 11.89
C VAL A 522 7.84 -1.20 11.10
N PHE A 523 7.53 -0.87 9.83
CA PHE A 523 8.40 -0.01 9.04
C PHE A 523 8.53 1.41 9.62
N LEU A 524 7.47 1.94 10.21
CA LEU A 524 7.53 3.23 10.88
C LEU A 524 8.45 3.19 12.10
N LYS A 525 8.30 2.18 12.96
CA LYS A 525 9.18 1.99 14.14
C LYS A 525 10.65 1.86 13.73
N ILE A 526 10.94 1.08 12.67
CA ILE A 526 12.30 0.95 12.10
C ILE A 526 12.83 2.30 11.61
N GLY A 527 12.04 3.07 10.87
CA GLY A 527 12.45 4.38 10.34
C GLY A 527 12.68 5.42 11.42
N LEU A 528 11.92 5.36 12.52
CA LEU A 528 12.09 6.23 13.69
C LEU A 528 13.37 5.90 14.47
N THR A 529 13.73 4.62 14.55
CA THR A 529 14.89 4.17 15.33
C THR A 529 16.20 4.35 14.59
N TRP A 530 16.21 4.12 13.27
CA TRP A 530 17.41 4.23 12.42
C TRP A 530 17.17 5.16 11.24
N PRO A 531 16.96 6.45 11.46
CA PRO A 531 16.69 7.41 10.40
C PRO A 531 17.86 7.48 9.43
N GLY A 532 17.57 7.39 8.14
CA GLY A 532 18.58 7.41 7.08
C GLY A 532 19.53 6.22 6.99
N LYS A 533 19.42 5.24 7.89
CA LYS A 533 20.31 4.06 7.93
C LYS A 533 19.65 2.78 7.40
N VAL A 534 18.33 2.73 7.27
CA VAL A 534 17.62 1.55 6.72
C VAL A 534 16.92 1.90 5.43
N ALA A 535 17.20 1.14 4.38
CA ALA A 535 16.60 1.30 3.06
C ALA A 535 15.71 0.13 2.67
N ARG A 536 14.66 0.42 1.86
CA ARG A 536 13.86 -0.58 1.15
C ARG A 536 14.50 -0.91 -0.20
N ILE A 537 14.68 -2.18 -0.52
CA ILE A 537 15.25 -2.60 -1.81
C ILE A 537 14.21 -2.58 -2.94
N SER A 538 14.69 -2.54 -4.17
CA SER A 538 13.90 -2.58 -5.40
C SER A 538 13.78 -3.97 -5.99
N ASN A 539 12.75 -4.19 -6.82
CA ASN A 539 12.76 -5.19 -7.86
C ASN A 539 12.98 -4.49 -9.20
N HIS A 540 13.88 -5.00 -10.02
CA HIS A 540 14.04 -4.59 -11.39
C HIS A 540 12.96 -5.27 -12.24
N VAL A 541 12.06 -4.48 -12.78
CA VAL A 541 10.97 -4.96 -13.62
C VAL A 541 11.36 -4.79 -15.09
N TYR A 542 11.28 -5.87 -15.84
CA TYR A 542 11.55 -5.89 -17.27
C TYR A 542 10.25 -6.05 -18.06
N PHE A 543 10.27 -5.64 -19.31
CA PHE A 543 9.16 -5.89 -20.20
C PHE A 543 9.16 -7.37 -20.61
N HIS A 544 8.06 -8.04 -20.38
CA HIS A 544 7.78 -9.39 -20.88
C HIS A 544 6.68 -9.32 -21.93
N ASP A 545 6.51 -10.37 -22.72
CA ASP A 545 5.58 -10.48 -23.86
C ASP A 545 4.29 -9.62 -23.71
N LYS A 546 3.51 -9.84 -22.66
CA LYS A 546 2.25 -9.10 -22.43
C LYS A 546 2.43 -7.63 -22.07
N SER A 547 3.46 -7.30 -21.34
CA SER A 547 3.73 -5.91 -20.92
C SER A 547 4.38 -5.11 -22.04
N ALA A 548 5.26 -5.73 -22.82
CA ALA A 548 5.83 -5.17 -24.05
C ALA A 548 4.74 -4.86 -25.06
N MET A 549 3.84 -5.82 -25.33
CA MET A 549 2.71 -5.64 -26.22
C MET A 549 1.81 -4.46 -25.83
N ARG A 550 1.47 -4.34 -24.55
CA ARG A 550 0.65 -3.23 -24.07
C ARG A 550 1.34 -1.87 -24.20
N GLN A 551 2.65 -1.85 -23.97
CA GLN A 551 3.41 -0.61 -24.14
C GLN A 551 3.55 -0.25 -25.62
N ALA A 552 3.81 -1.21 -26.49
CA ALA A 552 3.86 -1.02 -27.94
C ALA A 552 2.54 -0.45 -28.49
N ILE A 553 1.40 -0.97 -28.01
CA ILE A 553 0.07 -0.43 -28.36
C ILE A 553 -0.10 1.02 -27.90
N ARG A 554 0.41 1.38 -26.71
CA ARG A 554 0.38 2.77 -26.23
C ARG A 554 1.30 3.68 -27.05
N ASN A 555 2.48 3.19 -27.43
CA ASN A 555 3.42 3.92 -28.29
C ASN A 555 2.85 4.17 -29.69
N ALA A 556 1.96 3.28 -30.17
CA ALA A 556 1.17 3.50 -31.36
C ALA A 556 -0.01 4.50 -31.18
N GLY A 557 -0.09 5.21 -30.04
CA GLY A 557 -1.12 6.22 -29.78
C GLY A 557 -2.48 5.67 -29.33
N ILE A 558 -2.57 4.37 -29.05
CA ILE A 558 -3.82 3.74 -28.61
C ILE A 558 -3.87 3.70 -27.08
N HIS A 559 -4.58 4.67 -26.48
CA HIS A 559 -4.64 4.85 -25.03
C HIS A 559 -5.86 4.19 -24.35
N LYS A 560 -6.71 3.50 -25.12
CA LYS A 560 -7.83 2.73 -24.52
C LYS A 560 -7.32 1.69 -23.55
N PHE A 561 -8.02 1.54 -22.40
CA PHE A 561 -7.75 0.45 -21.48
C PHE A 561 -8.04 -0.89 -22.17
N ILE A 562 -7.00 -1.65 -22.42
CA ILE A 562 -7.11 -2.99 -23.01
C ILE A 562 -6.97 -4.00 -21.86
N GLY A 563 -8.06 -4.71 -21.56
CA GLY A 563 -8.09 -5.79 -20.56
C GLY A 563 -7.16 -6.96 -20.93
N LYS A 564 -6.93 -7.86 -19.98
CA LYS A 564 -6.02 -9.01 -20.18
C LYS A 564 -6.39 -9.90 -21.39
N ASN A 565 -7.66 -9.93 -21.76
CA ASN A 565 -8.19 -10.84 -22.78
C ASN A 565 -8.52 -10.16 -24.13
N ASP A 566 -8.43 -8.82 -24.20
CA ASP A 566 -8.93 -8.06 -25.36
C ASP A 566 -7.84 -7.60 -26.34
N VAL A 567 -6.57 -7.91 -26.08
CA VAL A 567 -5.44 -7.47 -26.89
C VAL A 567 -5.54 -7.97 -28.33
N SER A 568 -5.89 -9.24 -28.53
CA SER A 568 -6.02 -9.85 -29.87
C SER A 568 -7.20 -9.27 -30.65
N THR A 569 -8.30 -8.99 -29.99
CA THR A 569 -9.52 -8.42 -30.60
C THR A 569 -9.29 -6.99 -31.03
N GLU A 570 -8.59 -6.18 -30.21
CA GLU A 570 -8.25 -4.80 -30.56
C GLU A 570 -7.18 -4.72 -31.67
N LEU A 571 -6.17 -5.61 -31.64
CA LEU A 571 -5.19 -5.70 -32.71
C LEU A 571 -5.83 -6.01 -34.07
N ASN A 572 -6.86 -6.88 -34.09
CA ASN A 572 -7.53 -7.24 -35.33
C ASN A 572 -8.24 -6.06 -36.04
N LYS A 573 -8.57 -5.01 -35.28
CA LYS A 573 -9.24 -3.81 -35.80
C LYS A 573 -8.27 -2.76 -36.40
N LEU A 574 -6.96 -2.97 -36.27
CA LEU A 574 -5.95 -1.99 -36.71
C LEU A 574 -5.48 -2.25 -38.13
N SER A 575 -4.94 -1.20 -38.79
CA SER A 575 -4.32 -1.32 -40.13
C SER A 575 -3.09 -2.23 -40.11
N LYS A 576 -2.68 -2.74 -41.25
CA LYS A 576 -1.52 -3.62 -41.41
C LYS A 576 -0.24 -2.94 -40.95
N GLU A 577 -0.07 -1.67 -41.32
CA GLU A 577 1.11 -0.87 -40.96
C GLU A 577 1.19 -0.65 -39.46
N THR A 578 0.07 -0.30 -38.80
CA THR A 578 0.01 -0.15 -37.32
C THR A 578 0.31 -1.45 -36.61
N LYS A 579 -0.18 -2.58 -37.12
CA LYS A 579 0.17 -3.91 -36.56
C LYS A 579 1.65 -4.21 -36.69
N GLN A 580 2.26 -3.94 -37.84
CA GLN A 580 3.69 -4.14 -38.04
C GLN A 580 4.52 -3.25 -37.11
N PHE A 581 4.15 -1.98 -36.98
CA PHE A 581 4.80 -1.08 -36.00
C PHE A 581 4.71 -1.63 -34.57
N ILE A 582 3.51 -2.05 -34.12
CA ILE A 582 3.31 -2.60 -32.78
C ILE A 582 4.14 -3.85 -32.55
N MET A 583 4.24 -4.76 -33.53
CA MET A 583 5.02 -5.98 -33.39
C MET A 583 6.52 -5.68 -33.30
N LYS A 584 7.06 -4.81 -34.14
CA LYS A 584 8.45 -4.37 -34.11
C LYS A 584 8.77 -3.66 -32.79
N GLU A 585 7.90 -2.78 -32.34
CA GLU A 585 8.05 -2.06 -31.07
C GLU A 585 8.01 -3.03 -29.87
N LYS A 586 7.13 -4.05 -29.91
CA LYS A 586 7.08 -5.11 -28.91
C LYS A 586 8.41 -5.86 -28.83
N GLU A 587 8.99 -6.27 -29.96
CA GLU A 587 10.27 -6.98 -30.01
C GLU A 587 11.40 -6.13 -29.45
N THR A 588 11.42 -4.84 -29.75
CA THR A 588 12.42 -3.89 -29.21
C THR A 588 12.30 -3.72 -27.71
N LEU A 589 11.08 -3.72 -27.16
CA LEU A 589 10.81 -3.55 -25.74
C LEU A 589 11.03 -4.83 -24.93
N GLU A 590 10.85 -6.01 -25.53
CA GLU A 590 10.88 -7.28 -24.81
C GLU A 590 12.26 -7.50 -24.14
N ASN A 591 12.26 -7.88 -22.86
CA ASN A 591 13.43 -8.04 -22.01
C ASN A 591 14.22 -6.76 -21.69
N THR A 592 13.77 -5.58 -22.11
CA THR A 592 14.38 -4.33 -21.67
C THR A 592 13.88 -3.91 -20.28
N PHE A 593 14.69 -3.09 -19.59
CA PHE A 593 14.34 -2.56 -18.29
C PHE A 593 13.12 -1.63 -18.40
N ARG A 594 12.14 -1.85 -17.53
CA ARG A 594 10.92 -1.05 -17.49
C ARG A 594 10.90 -0.03 -16.36
N CYS A 595 11.08 -0.49 -15.13
CA CYS A 595 11.03 0.37 -13.96
C CYS A 595 11.52 -0.36 -12.71
N TYR A 596 11.85 0.41 -11.68
CA TYR A 596 11.98 -0.08 -10.34
C TYR A 596 10.60 -0.24 -9.69
N SER A 597 10.32 -1.40 -9.10
CA SER A 597 9.18 -1.58 -8.21
C SER A 597 9.66 -1.85 -6.79
N LEU A 598 8.87 -1.48 -5.80
CA LEU A 598 9.22 -1.71 -4.41
C LEU A 598 9.21 -3.21 -4.10
N HIS A 599 10.26 -3.73 -3.48
CA HIS A 599 10.26 -5.09 -2.94
C HIS A 599 9.22 -5.23 -1.82
N CYS A 600 8.57 -6.39 -1.71
CA CYS A 600 7.45 -6.60 -0.79
C CYS A 600 7.80 -6.38 0.69
N GLY A 601 9.03 -6.70 1.12
CA GLY A 601 9.44 -6.61 2.51
C GLY A 601 10.90 -6.27 2.73
N GLY A 602 11.78 -6.43 1.70
CA GLY A 602 13.23 -6.36 1.83
C GLY A 602 13.74 -5.00 2.34
N ILE A 603 14.51 -5.07 3.42
CA ILE A 603 15.24 -3.95 3.99
C ILE A 603 16.72 -4.29 4.12
N VAL A 604 17.56 -3.27 4.06
CA VAL A 604 19.00 -3.34 4.24
C VAL A 604 19.45 -2.22 5.17
N TYR A 605 20.36 -2.53 6.08
CA TYR A 605 20.92 -1.58 7.04
C TYR A 605 22.29 -1.06 6.56
N TYR A 606 22.50 0.24 6.62
CA TYR A 606 23.74 0.96 6.31
C TYR A 606 24.24 1.68 7.57
N PRO A 607 25.27 1.19 8.24
CA PRO A 607 25.77 1.79 9.48
C PRO A 607 26.12 3.28 9.34
N GLU A 608 26.78 3.65 8.22
CA GLU A 608 27.24 5.00 7.90
C GLU A 608 26.16 5.87 7.20
N GLY A 609 24.94 5.37 7.09
CA GLY A 609 23.88 5.99 6.31
C GLY A 609 23.79 5.50 4.87
N ILE A 610 22.60 5.67 4.27
CA ILE A 610 22.33 5.20 2.91
C ILE A 610 23.13 6.06 1.91
N PRO A 611 23.98 5.47 1.04
CA PRO A 611 24.68 6.19 -0.01
C PRO A 611 23.69 6.93 -0.94
N LYS A 612 23.99 8.20 -1.22
CA LYS A 612 23.08 9.07 -2.00
C LYS A 612 22.85 8.55 -3.42
N GLU A 613 23.87 7.98 -4.03
CA GLU A 613 23.85 7.38 -5.37
C GLU A 613 22.94 6.15 -5.49
N LEU A 614 22.70 5.47 -4.38
CA LEU A 614 21.77 4.32 -4.34
C LEU A 614 20.31 4.73 -4.19
N LEU A 615 20.03 5.96 -3.74
CA LEU A 615 18.66 6.41 -3.57
C LEU A 615 17.95 6.55 -4.90
N LEU A 616 16.75 6.04 -4.96
CA LEU A 616 15.87 6.30 -6.09
C LEU A 616 15.54 7.80 -6.14
N ASP A 617 15.48 8.39 -7.35
CA ASP A 617 15.12 9.80 -7.52
C ASP A 617 13.91 10.21 -6.68
N SER A 618 13.95 11.42 -6.15
CA SER A 618 12.98 11.94 -5.18
C SER A 618 11.51 11.76 -5.60
N GLU A 619 11.20 11.92 -6.89
CA GLU A 619 9.83 11.70 -7.40
C GLU A 619 9.34 10.26 -7.28
N LYS A 620 10.22 9.27 -7.38
CA LYS A 620 9.89 7.85 -7.27
C LYS A 620 9.94 7.34 -5.83
N ASN A 621 10.70 7.99 -4.97
CA ASN A 621 10.71 7.71 -3.53
C ASN A 621 9.48 8.26 -2.80
N LEU A 622 8.74 9.12 -3.44
CA LEU A 622 7.67 9.92 -2.87
C LEU A 622 6.51 9.10 -2.25
N ASN A 623 6.39 7.82 -2.52
CA ASN A 623 5.28 6.98 -2.06
C ASN A 623 5.71 5.82 -1.15
N ARG A 624 6.88 5.90 -0.48
CA ARG A 624 7.54 4.71 0.08
C ARG A 624 7.63 4.64 1.60
N GLY A 625 7.17 5.62 2.32
CA GLY A 625 7.11 5.60 3.76
C GLY A 625 8.28 6.20 4.50
N ALA A 626 8.36 5.84 5.79
CA ALA A 626 9.46 6.23 6.64
C ALA A 626 10.83 5.75 6.12
N LEU A 627 10.84 4.69 5.30
CA LEU A 627 12.05 4.12 4.73
C LEU A 627 12.19 4.49 3.26
N LYS A 628 13.34 5.01 2.88
CA LYS A 628 13.69 5.34 1.48
C LYS A 628 13.87 4.05 0.67
N GLN A 629 13.59 4.14 -0.63
CA GLN A 629 13.85 3.04 -1.57
C GLN A 629 15.18 3.27 -2.30
N ILE A 630 15.97 2.21 -2.41
CA ILE A 630 17.21 2.21 -3.19
C ILE A 630 17.03 1.49 -4.53
N ILE A 631 17.89 1.78 -5.48
CA ILE A 631 17.87 1.17 -6.82
C ILE A 631 18.23 -0.31 -6.80
N MET A 632 18.97 -0.77 -5.79
CA MET A 632 19.48 -2.15 -5.69
C MET A 632 18.37 -3.18 -5.55
N ASN A 633 18.52 -4.29 -6.25
CA ASN A 633 17.70 -5.49 -6.05
C ASN A 633 18.40 -6.47 -5.09
N LYS A 634 17.78 -7.61 -4.82
CA LYS A 634 18.32 -8.63 -3.91
C LYS A 634 19.69 -9.20 -4.36
N TYR A 635 19.96 -9.24 -5.65
CA TYR A 635 21.22 -9.76 -6.18
C TYR A 635 22.35 -8.73 -6.02
N ASP A 636 22.05 -7.46 -6.24
CA ASP A 636 23.00 -6.36 -6.04
C ASP A 636 23.40 -6.25 -4.57
N VAL A 637 22.42 -6.33 -3.65
CA VAL A 637 22.64 -6.36 -2.20
C VAL A 637 23.55 -7.54 -1.80
N SER A 638 23.30 -8.73 -2.36
CA SER A 638 24.14 -9.91 -2.09
C SER A 638 25.57 -9.77 -2.61
N LYS A 639 25.79 -9.11 -3.75
CA LYS A 639 27.13 -8.83 -4.31
C LYS A 639 27.94 -7.90 -3.41
N GLU A 640 27.29 -6.91 -2.82
CA GLU A 640 27.91 -5.99 -1.85
C GLU A 640 28.10 -6.61 -0.46
N LYS A 641 27.72 -7.88 -0.28
CA LYS A 641 27.75 -8.60 1.01
C LYS A 641 26.92 -7.94 2.09
N ASN A 642 25.92 -7.11 1.70
CA ASN A 642 24.96 -6.56 2.62
C ASN A 642 23.90 -7.60 2.98
N PHE A 643 23.44 -7.55 4.24
CA PHE A 643 22.45 -8.49 4.75
C PHE A 643 21.02 -7.97 4.56
N LYS A 644 20.18 -8.83 3.99
CA LYS A 644 18.76 -8.51 3.75
C LYS A 644 17.88 -9.16 4.82
N ILE A 645 16.98 -8.36 5.42
CA ILE A 645 15.90 -8.84 6.25
C ILE A 645 14.59 -8.54 5.53
N ASP A 646 13.68 -9.52 5.47
CA ASP A 646 12.37 -9.35 4.87
C ASP A 646 11.30 -9.14 5.96
N VAL A 647 10.80 -7.91 6.07
CA VAL A 647 9.63 -7.54 6.88
C VAL A 647 8.38 -7.75 6.03
N LEU A 648 7.77 -8.88 6.19
CA LEU A 648 6.67 -9.36 5.37
C LEU A 648 5.32 -9.24 6.10
N SER A 649 4.23 -9.61 5.44
CA SER A 649 2.90 -9.55 6.05
C SER A 649 2.11 -10.83 5.87
N SER A 650 1.44 -11.26 6.92
CA SER A 650 0.55 -12.42 6.94
C SER A 650 -0.86 -12.01 7.38
N ARG A 651 -1.85 -12.29 6.53
CA ARG A 651 -3.27 -12.10 6.89
C ARG A 651 -3.76 -13.14 7.88
N ALA A 652 -3.22 -14.35 7.83
CA ALA A 652 -3.48 -15.37 8.82
C ALA A 652 -3.02 -14.94 10.21
N LEU A 653 -1.87 -14.28 10.27
CA LEU A 653 -1.38 -13.73 11.54
C LEU A 653 -2.23 -12.54 12.01
N SER A 654 -2.74 -11.69 11.09
CA SER A 654 -3.72 -10.65 11.46
C SER A 654 -5.00 -11.23 12.03
N GLN A 655 -5.53 -12.28 11.40
CA GLN A 655 -6.70 -13.00 11.88
C GLN A 655 -6.47 -13.57 13.29
N CYS A 656 -5.35 -14.28 13.49
CA CYS A 656 -4.97 -14.85 14.77
C CYS A 656 -4.79 -13.76 15.86
N TYR A 657 -4.09 -12.68 15.54
CA TYR A 657 -3.85 -11.56 16.46
C TYR A 657 -5.14 -10.85 16.86
N GLU A 658 -6.08 -10.66 15.93
CA GLU A 658 -7.37 -10.03 16.20
C GLU A 658 -8.23 -10.88 17.17
N VAL A 659 -8.27 -12.21 16.99
CA VAL A 659 -8.97 -13.10 17.93
C VAL A 659 -8.29 -13.10 19.30
N HIS A 660 -6.96 -13.15 19.34
CA HIS A 660 -6.17 -13.14 20.56
C HIS A 660 -6.46 -11.90 21.42
N ARG A 661 -6.59 -10.71 20.78
CA ARG A 661 -6.94 -9.47 21.49
C ARG A 661 -8.29 -9.52 22.21
N TYR A 662 -9.22 -10.33 21.72
CA TYR A 662 -10.53 -10.49 22.32
C TYR A 662 -10.57 -11.55 23.43
N ARG A 663 -9.66 -12.54 23.38
CA ARG A 663 -9.77 -13.75 24.18
C ARG A 663 -8.51 -14.10 24.98
N GLU A 664 -7.45 -13.32 24.90
CA GLU A 664 -6.18 -13.58 25.56
C GLU A 664 -5.67 -15.02 25.37
N ILE A 665 -5.90 -15.59 24.18
CA ILE A 665 -5.46 -16.95 23.86
C ILE A 665 -3.94 -16.94 23.77
N PRO A 666 -3.22 -17.75 24.56
CA PRO A 666 -1.76 -17.77 24.53
C PRO A 666 -1.25 -18.10 23.13
N PHE A 667 -0.21 -17.37 22.67
CA PHE A 667 0.47 -17.65 21.40
C PHE A 667 1.45 -18.83 21.54
N GLU A 668 1.12 -19.80 22.37
CA GLU A 668 1.97 -20.90 22.80
C GLU A 668 1.96 -22.09 21.85
N GLU A 669 2.73 -23.10 22.24
CA GLU A 669 3.04 -24.27 21.43
C GLU A 669 1.79 -25.11 21.10
N PHE A 670 1.93 -25.91 20.02
CA PHE A 670 0.96 -26.90 19.62
C PHE A 670 0.61 -27.85 20.78
N SER A 671 -0.68 -28.04 21.04
CA SER A 671 -1.23 -29.05 21.92
C SER A 671 -2.28 -29.87 21.20
N TYR A 672 -2.47 -31.14 21.62
CA TYR A 672 -3.53 -31.98 21.04
C TYR A 672 -4.90 -31.47 21.51
N ASP A 673 -5.83 -31.31 20.56
CA ASP A 673 -7.24 -30.97 20.82
C ASP A 673 -8.18 -31.73 19.88
N GLN A 674 -8.93 -32.70 20.43
CA GLN A 674 -9.80 -33.58 19.69
C GLN A 674 -10.84 -32.81 18.85
N LYS A 675 -11.51 -31.81 19.45
CA LYS A 675 -12.55 -31.02 18.79
C LYS A 675 -12.02 -30.27 17.56
N THR A 676 -10.82 -29.74 17.67
CA THR A 676 -10.14 -29.04 16.56
C THR A 676 -9.80 -30.02 15.44
N PHE A 677 -9.29 -31.20 15.76
CA PHE A 677 -8.96 -32.19 14.75
C PHE A 677 -10.20 -32.79 14.08
N ASP A 678 -11.25 -33.10 14.84
CA ASP A 678 -12.52 -33.56 14.26
C ASP A 678 -13.11 -32.57 13.28
N MET A 679 -13.03 -31.27 13.58
CA MET A 679 -13.44 -30.21 12.67
C MET A 679 -12.59 -30.22 11.38
N LEU A 680 -11.27 -30.35 11.46
CA LEU A 680 -10.39 -30.43 10.29
C LEU A 680 -10.61 -31.71 9.49
N HIS A 681 -10.79 -32.87 10.16
CA HIS A 681 -11.06 -34.16 9.53
C HIS A 681 -12.41 -34.20 8.79
N SER A 682 -13.39 -33.42 9.25
CA SER A 682 -14.67 -33.25 8.54
C SER A 682 -14.57 -32.29 7.34
N GLY A 683 -13.41 -31.65 7.13
CA GLY A 683 -13.21 -30.68 6.08
C GLY A 683 -13.80 -29.29 6.37
N ASP A 684 -14.12 -28.98 7.61
CA ASP A 684 -14.60 -27.65 8.01
C ASP A 684 -13.45 -26.64 8.18
N ASN A 685 -12.72 -26.39 7.09
CA ASN A 685 -11.52 -25.56 7.05
C ASN A 685 -11.73 -24.14 6.46
N ILE A 686 -12.95 -23.83 5.98
CA ILE A 686 -13.23 -22.50 5.39
C ILE A 686 -13.05 -21.43 6.45
N GLY A 687 -12.42 -20.32 6.06
CA GLY A 687 -12.08 -19.21 6.94
C GLY A 687 -10.71 -19.32 7.61
N ILE A 688 -10.09 -20.49 7.65
CA ILE A 688 -8.73 -20.67 8.16
C ILE A 688 -7.76 -20.19 7.07
N ILE A 689 -7.36 -18.91 7.10
CA ILE A 689 -6.42 -18.36 6.12
C ILE A 689 -5.16 -19.23 6.09
N LEU A 690 -4.59 -19.55 4.95
CA LEU A 690 -3.56 -20.55 4.66
C LEU A 690 -4.08 -21.99 4.56
N GLY A 691 -5.08 -22.41 5.31
CA GLY A 691 -5.62 -23.76 5.39
C GLY A 691 -6.95 -23.97 4.67
N GLU A 692 -7.54 -22.95 4.04
CA GLU A 692 -8.92 -23.00 3.55
C GLU A 692 -9.11 -23.53 2.11
N SER A 693 -8.03 -23.69 1.34
CA SER A 693 -8.20 -24.06 -0.07
C SER A 693 -8.85 -25.44 -0.24
N PRO A 694 -9.60 -25.67 -1.34
CA PRO A 694 -10.21 -26.99 -1.61
C PRO A 694 -9.20 -28.15 -1.65
N LEU A 695 -7.95 -27.88 -2.06
CA LEU A 695 -6.89 -28.91 -2.08
C LEU A 695 -6.44 -29.27 -0.66
N ILE A 696 -6.29 -28.29 0.22
CA ILE A 696 -5.93 -28.53 1.63
C ILE A 696 -7.08 -29.23 2.35
N ARG A 697 -8.34 -28.86 2.05
CA ARG A 697 -9.51 -29.55 2.57
C ARG A 697 -9.44 -31.06 2.29
N LYS A 698 -9.14 -31.44 1.04
CA LYS A 698 -8.95 -32.83 0.68
C LYS A 698 -7.80 -33.49 1.43
N ALA A 699 -6.70 -32.78 1.63
CA ALA A 699 -5.56 -33.28 2.40
C ALA A 699 -5.95 -33.54 3.87
N PHE A 700 -6.66 -32.63 4.53
CA PHE A 700 -7.14 -32.84 5.90
C PHE A 700 -8.07 -34.05 6.04
N MET A 701 -9.02 -34.21 5.10
CA MET A 701 -9.97 -35.33 5.13
C MET A 701 -9.30 -36.69 4.81
N LYS A 702 -8.28 -36.70 3.93
CA LYS A 702 -7.58 -37.93 3.53
C LYS A 702 -6.52 -38.33 4.57
N ILE A 703 -5.68 -37.40 5.02
CA ILE A 703 -4.54 -37.64 5.91
C ILE A 703 -4.97 -37.72 7.38
N LYS A 704 -6.04 -37.03 7.75
CA LYS A 704 -6.57 -36.94 9.12
C LYS A 704 -5.47 -36.60 10.13
N PRO A 705 -4.77 -35.45 9.98
CA PRO A 705 -3.64 -35.10 10.82
C PRO A 705 -4.04 -34.99 12.30
N THR A 706 -3.19 -35.52 13.19
CA THR A 706 -3.34 -35.40 14.66
C THR A 706 -2.10 -34.81 15.31
N THR A 707 -1.11 -34.44 14.50
CA THR A 707 0.16 -33.89 14.95
C THR A 707 0.53 -32.63 14.14
N LEU A 708 1.46 -31.85 14.65
CA LEU A 708 2.00 -30.70 13.91
C LEU A 708 2.70 -31.15 12.62
N PHE A 709 3.37 -32.30 12.62
CA PHE A 709 3.95 -32.91 11.44
C PHE A 709 2.86 -33.24 10.40
N GLY A 710 1.79 -33.90 10.78
CA GLY A 710 0.68 -34.20 9.88
C GLY A 710 0.05 -32.95 9.23
N LEU A 711 -0.09 -31.86 9.99
CA LEU A 711 -0.52 -30.57 9.47
C LEU A 711 0.48 -29.98 8.49
N ALA A 712 1.80 -30.06 8.77
CA ALA A 712 2.86 -29.61 7.87
C ALA A 712 2.88 -30.43 6.57
N VAL A 713 2.64 -31.75 6.64
CA VAL A 713 2.46 -32.60 5.47
C VAL A 713 1.25 -32.17 4.64
N CYS A 714 0.10 -31.92 5.25
CA CYS A 714 -1.10 -31.44 4.53
C CYS A 714 -0.84 -30.13 3.75
N LEU A 715 -0.03 -29.22 4.30
CA LEU A 715 0.39 -27.98 3.64
C LEU A 715 1.33 -28.20 2.47
N SER A 716 2.22 -29.20 2.58
CA SER A 716 3.31 -29.42 1.63
C SER A 716 2.90 -30.33 0.49
N ILE A 717 2.06 -31.34 0.75
CA ILE A 717 1.63 -32.31 -0.26
C ILE A 717 0.83 -31.70 -1.41
N ILE A 718 0.23 -30.52 -1.19
CA ILE A 718 -0.49 -29.80 -2.25
C ILE A 718 0.44 -29.05 -3.22
N ARG A 719 1.74 -29.01 -2.95
CA ARG A 719 2.73 -28.32 -3.78
C ARG A 719 3.14 -29.17 -5.00
N PRO A 720 3.58 -28.50 -6.10
CA PRO A 720 3.96 -29.24 -7.31
C PRO A 720 5.11 -30.22 -7.11
N ALA A 721 6.06 -29.93 -6.23
CA ALA A 721 7.18 -30.81 -5.93
C ALA A 721 6.74 -32.14 -5.30
N ALA A 722 5.69 -32.14 -4.49
CA ALA A 722 5.15 -33.33 -3.81
C ALA A 722 4.05 -34.05 -4.63
N MET A 723 4.07 -33.94 -5.98
CA MET A 723 3.03 -34.54 -6.83
C MET A 723 2.98 -36.05 -6.73
N ASP A 724 4.12 -36.73 -6.65
CA ASP A 724 4.20 -38.18 -6.55
C ASP A 724 3.64 -38.70 -5.23
N ALA A 725 3.99 -38.05 -4.10
CA ALA A 725 3.43 -38.34 -2.78
C ALA A 725 1.91 -38.15 -2.75
N ARG A 726 1.38 -37.13 -3.42
CA ARG A 726 -0.07 -36.86 -3.50
C ARG A 726 -0.82 -37.91 -4.30
N GLN A 727 -0.19 -38.53 -5.30
CA GLN A 727 -0.78 -39.58 -6.15
C GLN A 727 -0.67 -40.94 -5.53
N SER A 728 0.21 -41.15 -4.54
CA SER A 728 0.30 -42.40 -3.79
C SER A 728 -0.97 -42.65 -3.01
N ASN A 729 -1.42 -43.88 -3.00
CA ASN A 729 -2.55 -44.31 -2.19
C ASN A 729 -2.11 -44.65 -0.75
N ASP A 730 -0.81 -44.75 -0.51
CA ASP A 730 -0.26 -45.00 0.82
C ASP A 730 -0.16 -43.66 1.58
N VAL A 731 -1.05 -43.48 2.54
CA VAL A 731 -1.19 -42.29 3.34
C VAL A 731 -0.38 -42.41 4.65
N GLU A 732 0.04 -43.61 5.01
CA GLU A 732 0.69 -43.90 6.29
C GLU A 732 2.22 -43.89 6.17
N ASN A 733 2.77 -44.15 4.98
CA ASN A 733 4.21 -44.22 4.77
C ASN A 733 4.73 -43.12 3.79
N PHE A 734 5.09 -41.99 4.31
CA PHE A 734 5.64 -40.90 3.53
C PHE A 734 7.17 -40.94 3.37
N ASP A 735 7.86 -41.87 4.02
CA ASP A 735 9.32 -41.93 4.11
C ASP A 735 9.99 -42.12 2.73
N ASP A 736 9.29 -42.72 1.78
CA ASP A 736 9.77 -42.94 0.42
C ASP A 736 9.53 -41.76 -0.54
N HIS A 737 8.88 -40.69 -0.08
CA HIS A 737 8.46 -39.59 -0.90
C HIS A 737 9.13 -38.27 -0.48
N ILE A 738 9.46 -37.40 -1.45
CA ILE A 738 9.89 -36.03 -1.19
C ILE A 738 8.63 -35.16 -1.00
N ILE A 739 8.37 -34.77 0.23
CA ILE A 739 7.28 -33.87 0.63
C ILE A 739 7.82 -32.47 0.89
N PHE A 740 8.93 -32.37 1.60
CA PHE A 740 9.67 -31.15 1.88
C PHE A 740 10.94 -31.10 1.06
N ASP A 741 11.44 -29.90 0.79
CA ASP A 741 12.76 -29.72 0.16
C ASP A 741 13.88 -30.39 0.98
N ASP A 742 13.70 -30.46 2.31
CA ASP A 742 14.65 -31.01 3.27
C ASP A 742 14.76 -32.56 3.12
N ASP A 743 13.68 -33.24 2.74
CA ASP A 743 13.67 -34.71 2.54
C ASP A 743 14.66 -35.17 1.44
N ALA A 744 14.91 -34.25 0.48
CA ALA A 744 15.91 -34.51 -0.53
C ALA A 744 17.34 -34.50 0.03
N ILE A 745 17.61 -33.75 1.11
CA ILE A 745 18.91 -33.80 1.79
C ILE A 745 19.10 -35.18 2.42
N ASP A 746 18.08 -35.67 3.16
CA ASP A 746 18.14 -37.00 3.77
C ASP A 746 18.31 -38.09 2.71
N LEU A 747 17.58 -38.00 1.60
CA LEU A 747 17.64 -38.97 0.51
C LEU A 747 19.04 -38.99 -0.15
N ILE A 748 19.58 -37.81 -0.44
CA ILE A 748 20.92 -37.67 -1.06
C ILE A 748 22.04 -38.12 -0.09
N SER A 749 21.95 -37.70 1.19
CA SER A 749 22.88 -38.11 2.24
C SER A 749 22.92 -39.66 2.35
N HIS A 750 21.74 -40.30 2.32
CA HIS A 750 21.64 -41.76 2.38
C HIS A 750 22.27 -42.43 1.17
N TYR A 751 21.97 -42.01 -0.05
CA TYR A 751 22.51 -42.67 -1.27
C TYR A 751 24.00 -42.43 -1.47
N LEU A 752 24.50 -41.25 -1.14
CA LEU A 752 25.90 -40.92 -1.34
C LEU A 752 26.76 -41.18 -0.11
N ASN A 753 26.19 -41.61 1.01
CA ASN A 753 26.84 -41.73 2.30
C ASN A 753 27.67 -40.46 2.63
N THR A 754 27.06 -39.29 2.47
CA THR A 754 27.67 -37.97 2.67
C THR A 754 26.98 -37.17 3.74
N ASP A 755 27.60 -36.10 4.18
CA ASP A 755 27.02 -35.18 5.16
C ASP A 755 25.89 -34.32 4.55
N ASP A 756 25.13 -33.66 5.42
CA ASP A 756 24.00 -32.83 5.04
C ASP A 756 24.42 -31.62 4.20
N GLU A 757 25.64 -31.10 4.33
CA GLU A 757 26.15 -29.96 3.57
C GLU A 757 26.38 -30.30 2.10
N ASN A 758 27.05 -31.42 1.84
CA ASN A 758 27.26 -31.92 0.48
C ASN A 758 25.91 -32.33 -0.15
N ALA A 759 25.03 -32.94 0.62
CA ALA A 759 23.70 -33.26 0.14
C ALA A 759 22.88 -32.01 -0.26
N ASP A 760 22.95 -30.92 0.50
CA ASP A 760 22.28 -29.64 0.16
C ASP A 760 22.86 -29.00 -1.12
N LYS A 761 24.17 -29.17 -1.39
CA LYS A 761 24.80 -28.76 -2.66
C LYS A 761 24.03 -29.36 -3.84
N TYR A 762 23.87 -30.70 -3.84
CA TYR A 762 23.16 -31.40 -4.91
C TYR A 762 21.67 -31.07 -4.95
N ARG A 763 21.00 -31.00 -3.80
CA ARG A 763 19.60 -30.55 -3.75
C ARG A 763 19.40 -29.21 -4.46
N ARG A 764 20.32 -28.25 -4.25
CA ARG A 764 20.27 -26.93 -4.91
C ARG A 764 20.51 -27.02 -6.42
N ALA A 765 21.42 -27.88 -6.85
CA ALA A 765 21.67 -28.13 -8.27
C ALA A 765 20.39 -28.60 -8.97
N PHE A 766 19.68 -29.56 -8.39
CA PHE A 766 18.37 -30.01 -8.89
C PHE A 766 17.30 -28.91 -8.85
N ALA A 767 17.21 -28.14 -7.76
CA ALA A 767 16.21 -27.09 -7.61
C ALA A 767 16.40 -25.92 -8.59
N LYS A 768 17.66 -25.62 -8.96
CA LYS A 768 18.00 -24.56 -9.92
C LYS A 768 18.10 -25.04 -11.37
N GLY A 769 18.11 -26.36 -11.59
CA GLY A 769 18.37 -26.96 -12.90
C GLY A 769 19.81 -26.75 -13.37
N ASP A 770 20.76 -26.72 -12.43
CA ASP A 770 22.18 -26.60 -12.70
C ASP A 770 22.69 -27.89 -13.35
N LYS A 771 23.03 -27.81 -14.63
CA LYS A 771 23.41 -28.98 -15.46
C LYS A 771 24.70 -29.61 -14.96
N ASP A 772 25.71 -28.82 -14.57
CA ASP A 772 27.02 -29.30 -14.15
C ASP A 772 26.92 -30.01 -12.80
N GLY A 773 26.16 -29.44 -11.83
CA GLY A 773 25.94 -30.07 -10.55
C GLY A 773 25.08 -31.33 -10.65
N ILE A 774 24.14 -31.40 -11.58
CA ILE A 774 23.32 -32.62 -11.84
C ILE A 774 24.16 -33.67 -12.49
N GLU A 775 25.10 -33.33 -13.41
CA GLU A 775 25.99 -34.29 -14.05
C GLU A 775 27.03 -34.83 -13.07
N ASP A 776 27.54 -33.98 -12.18
CA ASP A 776 28.41 -34.41 -11.08
C ASP A 776 27.67 -35.43 -10.19
N PHE A 777 26.44 -35.16 -9.80
CA PHE A 777 25.61 -36.09 -9.03
C PHE A 777 25.42 -37.44 -9.75
N LYS A 778 25.15 -37.44 -11.05
CA LYS A 778 25.04 -38.68 -11.85
C LYS A 778 26.28 -39.54 -11.79
N LYS A 779 27.47 -38.93 -11.81
CA LYS A 779 28.75 -39.63 -11.66
C LYS A 779 28.84 -40.31 -10.30
N GLN A 780 28.38 -39.64 -9.24
CA GLN A 780 28.42 -40.21 -7.88
C GLN A 780 27.53 -41.44 -7.71
N ILE A 781 26.42 -41.55 -8.47
CA ILE A 781 25.51 -42.69 -8.39
C ILE A 781 25.76 -43.78 -9.43
N GLN A 782 26.87 -43.74 -10.19
CA GLN A 782 27.14 -44.70 -11.26
C GLN A 782 27.27 -46.15 -10.78
N ASN A 783 27.65 -46.37 -9.52
CA ASN A 783 27.78 -47.67 -8.89
C ASN A 783 26.43 -48.37 -8.59
N PHE A 784 25.32 -47.66 -8.67
CA PHE A 784 24.01 -48.25 -8.47
C PHE A 784 23.50 -48.94 -9.75
N PRO A 785 22.63 -49.94 -9.65
CA PRO A 785 21.95 -50.53 -10.81
C PRO A 785 21.21 -49.47 -11.64
N LYS A 786 21.19 -49.61 -12.98
CA LYS A 786 20.60 -48.58 -13.87
C LYS A 786 19.13 -48.24 -13.55
N GLU A 787 18.38 -49.22 -13.08
CA GLU A 787 16.99 -48.98 -12.66
C GLU A 787 16.91 -48.09 -11.40
N LYS A 788 17.77 -48.31 -10.43
CA LYS A 788 17.88 -47.53 -9.22
C LYS A 788 18.37 -46.11 -9.52
N GLN A 789 19.36 -45.94 -10.43
CA GLN A 789 19.74 -44.62 -10.91
C GLN A 789 18.56 -43.86 -11.51
N LYS A 790 17.73 -44.49 -12.34
CA LYS A 790 16.54 -43.89 -12.95
C LYS A 790 15.51 -43.49 -11.88
N GLU A 791 15.29 -44.34 -10.88
CA GLU A 791 14.40 -44.07 -9.76
C GLU A 791 14.84 -42.82 -8.97
N ILE A 792 16.12 -42.77 -8.56
CA ILE A 792 16.73 -41.66 -7.83
C ILE A 792 16.59 -40.36 -8.64
N MET A 793 16.98 -40.39 -9.91
CA MET A 793 16.87 -39.22 -10.78
C MET A 793 15.43 -38.75 -10.98
N LYS A 794 14.49 -39.65 -11.08
CA LYS A 794 13.05 -39.31 -11.17
C LYS A 794 12.56 -38.63 -9.90
N LYS A 795 12.89 -39.17 -8.72
CA LYS A 795 12.52 -38.57 -7.43
C LYS A 795 13.08 -37.15 -7.31
N LEU A 796 14.38 -36.96 -7.60
CA LEU A 796 15.03 -35.67 -7.48
C LEU A 796 14.62 -34.65 -8.56
N SER A 797 14.21 -35.09 -9.75
CA SER A 797 13.78 -34.19 -10.83
C SER A 797 12.57 -33.31 -10.45
N ASN A 798 11.75 -33.74 -9.51
CA ASN A 798 10.61 -32.98 -9.01
C ASN A 798 11.03 -31.76 -8.19
N LEU A 799 12.26 -31.71 -7.68
CA LEU A 799 12.81 -30.56 -6.94
C LEU A 799 12.92 -29.29 -7.80
N SER A 800 12.99 -29.41 -9.14
CA SER A 800 12.91 -28.25 -10.04
C SER A 800 11.57 -27.51 -9.95
N ARG A 801 10.58 -28.12 -9.30
CA ARG A 801 9.26 -27.54 -9.03
C ARG A 801 9.22 -26.93 -7.63
N TYR A 802 8.29 -26.00 -7.41
CA TYR A 802 8.16 -25.34 -6.12
C TYR A 802 7.72 -26.30 -5.01
N GLY A 803 8.56 -26.45 -3.99
CA GLY A 803 8.33 -27.18 -2.75
C GLY A 803 8.36 -26.25 -1.53
N PHE A 804 8.03 -26.77 -0.34
CA PHE A 804 8.22 -26.07 0.93
C PHE A 804 9.48 -26.60 1.64
N CYS A 805 10.25 -25.70 2.27
CA CYS A 805 11.19 -26.15 3.28
C CYS A 805 10.43 -26.56 4.56
N LYS A 806 10.95 -27.54 5.27
CA LYS A 806 10.33 -28.16 6.44
C LYS A 806 10.04 -27.13 7.54
N ALA A 807 11.00 -26.26 7.85
CA ALA A 807 10.84 -25.19 8.84
C ALA A 807 9.66 -24.25 8.52
N HIS A 808 9.52 -23.85 7.26
CA HIS A 808 8.40 -23.01 6.80
C HIS A 808 7.06 -23.73 6.96
N ALA A 809 7.02 -25.02 6.58
CA ALA A 809 5.80 -25.81 6.69
C ALA A 809 5.34 -25.96 8.15
N TYR A 810 6.26 -26.19 9.08
CA TYR A 810 5.96 -26.26 10.52
C TYR A 810 5.48 -24.94 11.11
N SER A 811 6.13 -23.83 10.77
CA SER A 811 5.70 -22.50 11.23
C SER A 811 4.26 -22.17 10.80
N TYR A 812 3.92 -22.50 9.57
CA TYR A 812 2.57 -22.27 9.04
C TYR A 812 1.55 -23.33 9.52
N ALA A 813 1.99 -24.55 9.75
CA ALA A 813 1.15 -25.58 10.37
C ALA A 813 0.73 -25.18 11.79
N GLN A 814 1.64 -24.62 12.57
CA GLN A 814 1.34 -24.09 13.90
C GLN A 814 0.31 -22.95 13.85
N LEU A 815 0.44 -22.05 12.86
CA LEU A 815 -0.53 -20.96 12.68
C LEU A 815 -1.89 -21.48 12.24
N ILE A 816 -1.94 -22.47 11.34
CA ILE A 816 -3.19 -23.14 10.94
C ILE A 816 -3.87 -23.81 12.13
N TRP A 817 -3.08 -24.53 12.96
CA TRP A 817 -3.63 -25.18 14.14
C TRP A 817 -4.26 -24.16 15.09
N LYS A 818 -3.57 -23.03 15.38
CA LYS A 818 -4.11 -21.97 16.22
C LYS A 818 -5.42 -21.41 15.66
N LEU A 819 -5.48 -21.13 14.36
CA LEU A 819 -6.70 -20.64 13.71
C LEU A 819 -7.82 -21.70 13.73
N ALA A 820 -7.48 -22.96 13.56
CA ALA A 820 -8.44 -24.07 13.67
C ALA A 820 -9.00 -24.19 15.09
N TYR A 821 -8.12 -24.11 16.11
CA TYR A 821 -8.51 -24.08 17.50
C TYR A 821 -9.47 -22.92 17.81
N MET A 822 -9.11 -21.70 17.36
CA MET A 822 -9.97 -20.52 17.50
C MET A 822 -11.33 -20.72 16.83
N LYS A 823 -11.37 -21.32 15.64
CA LYS A 823 -12.62 -21.60 14.94
C LYS A 823 -13.47 -22.62 15.71
N ALA A 824 -12.87 -23.69 16.25
CA ALA A 824 -13.57 -24.73 16.98
C ALA A 824 -14.14 -24.25 18.33
N HIS A 825 -13.40 -23.41 19.05
CA HIS A 825 -13.74 -22.99 20.41
C HIS A 825 -14.33 -21.58 20.51
N HIS A 826 -13.97 -20.68 19.59
CA HIS A 826 -14.41 -19.28 19.57
C HIS A 826 -14.93 -18.86 18.20
N PRO A 827 -15.95 -19.55 17.63
CA PRO A 827 -16.37 -19.35 16.24
C PRO A 827 -16.87 -17.92 15.95
N TYR A 828 -17.50 -17.26 16.91
CA TYR A 828 -17.97 -15.88 16.73
C TYR A 828 -16.81 -14.91 16.48
N ASP A 829 -15.82 -14.89 17.39
CA ASP A 829 -14.67 -13.97 17.28
C ASP A 829 -13.77 -14.36 16.09
N PHE A 830 -13.62 -15.65 15.83
CA PHE A 830 -12.90 -16.16 14.67
C PHE A 830 -13.49 -15.63 13.37
N TRP A 831 -14.81 -15.72 13.18
CA TRP A 831 -15.45 -15.28 11.94
C TRP A 831 -15.46 -13.77 11.81
N LYS A 832 -15.56 -13.03 12.90
CA LYS A 832 -15.40 -11.59 12.92
C LYS A 832 -14.01 -11.18 12.40
N ALA A 833 -12.96 -11.79 12.93
CA ALA A 833 -11.59 -11.57 12.46
C ALA A 833 -11.37 -12.05 11.02
N THR A 834 -12.00 -13.16 10.62
CA THR A 834 -11.92 -13.66 9.24
C THR A 834 -12.47 -12.67 8.24
N LEU A 835 -13.65 -12.10 8.49
CA LEU A 835 -14.28 -11.15 7.58
C LEU A 835 -13.49 -9.85 7.41
N ASN A 836 -12.74 -9.44 8.44
CA ASN A 836 -11.85 -8.27 8.38
C ASN A 836 -10.57 -8.52 7.59
N ASN A 837 -10.04 -9.76 7.62
CA ASN A 837 -8.70 -10.06 7.11
C ASN A 837 -8.68 -10.92 5.82
N CYS A 838 -9.80 -11.51 5.43
CA CYS A 838 -9.82 -12.51 4.39
C CYS A 838 -9.64 -11.94 2.98
N GLN A 839 -8.67 -12.52 2.25
CA GLN A 839 -8.56 -12.45 0.78
C GLN A 839 -8.41 -13.87 0.27
N SER A 840 -9.52 -14.51 0.03
CA SER A 840 -9.62 -15.94 -0.32
C SER A 840 -9.77 -16.17 -1.81
N SER A 841 -9.50 -17.41 -2.22
CA SER A 841 -9.94 -17.96 -3.52
C SER A 841 -11.46 -18.19 -3.57
N TYR A 842 -12.11 -18.25 -2.41
CA TYR A 842 -13.55 -18.32 -2.31
C TYR A 842 -14.22 -16.99 -2.61
N LYS A 843 -15.42 -17.02 -3.16
CA LYS A 843 -16.26 -15.84 -3.30
C LYS A 843 -16.70 -15.34 -1.91
N LYS A 844 -16.85 -14.04 -1.77
CA LYS A 844 -17.19 -13.41 -0.48
C LYS A 844 -18.42 -14.01 0.21
N TRP A 845 -19.40 -14.42 -0.56
CA TRP A 845 -20.65 -15.00 -0.01
C TRP A 845 -20.39 -16.22 0.87
N VAL A 846 -19.35 -17.01 0.56
CA VAL A 846 -19.02 -18.22 1.34
C VAL A 846 -18.65 -17.85 2.78
N HIS A 847 -17.76 -16.87 2.93
CA HIS A 847 -17.34 -16.42 4.26
C HIS A 847 -18.47 -15.73 5.04
N PHE A 848 -19.30 -14.95 4.37
CA PHE A 848 -20.46 -14.33 5.02
C PHE A 848 -21.49 -15.35 5.47
N TYR A 849 -21.70 -16.38 4.65
CA TYR A 849 -22.61 -17.48 4.98
C TYR A 849 -22.12 -18.27 6.20
N GLU A 850 -20.87 -18.70 6.18
CA GLU A 850 -20.25 -19.42 7.30
C GLU A 850 -20.21 -18.59 8.59
N ALA A 851 -19.91 -17.29 8.48
CA ALA A 851 -19.94 -16.35 9.61
C ALA A 851 -21.35 -16.23 10.21
N LYS A 852 -22.37 -16.16 9.35
CA LYS A 852 -23.78 -16.13 9.80
C LYS A 852 -24.17 -17.40 10.55
N LEU A 853 -23.73 -18.58 10.09
CA LEU A 853 -23.93 -19.84 10.80
C LEU A 853 -23.26 -19.87 12.18
N ALA A 854 -22.20 -19.08 12.38
CA ALA A 854 -21.51 -18.86 13.66
C ALA A 854 -22.11 -17.72 14.50
N GLY A 855 -23.25 -17.15 14.09
CA GLY A 855 -23.93 -16.06 14.81
C GLY A 855 -23.42 -14.65 14.47
N VAL A 856 -22.54 -14.48 13.48
CA VAL A 856 -22.00 -13.18 13.07
C VAL A 856 -22.77 -12.65 11.85
N ASP A 857 -23.59 -11.65 12.03
CA ASP A 857 -24.36 -11.04 10.94
C ASP A 857 -23.81 -9.64 10.59
N TYR A 858 -23.16 -9.55 9.44
CA TYR A 858 -22.65 -8.32 8.85
C TYR A 858 -23.59 -7.66 7.81
N SER A 859 -24.79 -8.16 7.66
CA SER A 859 -25.73 -7.67 6.66
C SER A 859 -25.99 -6.16 6.77
N LYS A 860 -26.12 -5.65 8.00
CA LYS A 860 -26.32 -4.21 8.27
C LYS A 860 -25.10 -3.36 7.90
N GLN A 861 -23.89 -3.86 8.12
CA GLN A 861 -22.63 -3.18 7.81
C GLN A 861 -22.32 -3.20 6.30
N LEU A 862 -22.64 -4.29 5.61
CA LEU A 862 -22.50 -4.39 4.16
C LEU A 862 -23.43 -3.43 3.42
N LEU A 863 -24.66 -3.27 3.88
CA LEU A 863 -25.60 -2.29 3.35
C LEU A 863 -25.12 -0.85 3.53
N LYS A 864 -24.29 -0.58 4.54
CA LYS A 864 -23.70 0.75 4.80
C LYS A 864 -22.38 0.99 4.06
N ARG A 865 -21.64 -0.06 3.68
CA ARG A 865 -20.33 0.05 3.01
C ARG A 865 -20.40 0.41 1.53
N ASP A 866 -21.42 -0.05 0.83
CA ASP A 866 -21.58 0.25 -0.59
C ASP A 866 -22.32 1.54 -0.73
N ASP A 867 -21.75 2.68 -1.02
CA ASP A 867 -22.33 3.96 -1.45
C ASP A 867 -23.85 4.18 -1.23
N VAL A 868 -24.45 3.32 -0.45
CA VAL A 868 -25.87 3.05 -0.21
C VAL A 868 -26.33 3.65 1.11
N SER A 869 -25.42 4.27 1.89
CA SER A 869 -25.70 4.70 3.27
C SER A 869 -26.83 5.73 3.38
N ILE A 870 -27.06 6.50 2.35
CA ILE A 870 -28.09 7.56 2.35
C ILE A 870 -29.47 7.02 1.94
N TYR A 871 -29.55 5.92 1.22
CA TYR A 871 -30.81 5.35 0.74
C TYR A 871 -31.22 4.04 1.44
N ALA A 872 -30.59 3.70 2.55
CA ALA A 872 -30.79 2.42 3.23
C ALA A 872 -32.27 2.15 3.61
N ASN A 873 -33.01 3.15 4.06
CA ASN A 873 -34.41 2.98 4.45
C ASN A 873 -35.36 2.74 3.26
N ASN A 874 -35.14 3.42 2.14
CA ASN A 874 -35.96 3.24 0.93
C ASN A 874 -35.49 2.03 0.10
N ARG A 875 -34.23 1.62 0.19
CA ARG A 875 -33.69 0.46 -0.52
C ARG A 875 -33.92 -0.86 0.21
N ARG A 876 -34.13 -0.89 1.54
CA ARG A 876 -34.53 -2.10 2.26
C ARG A 876 -35.82 -2.69 1.69
N LYS A 877 -36.84 -1.86 1.42
CA LYS A 877 -38.07 -2.28 0.75
C LYS A 877 -37.83 -2.84 -0.67
N LYS A 878 -36.78 -2.36 -1.35
CA LYS A 878 -36.42 -2.83 -2.70
C LYS A 878 -35.53 -4.09 -2.68
N ILE A 879 -34.75 -4.29 -1.63
CA ILE A 879 -33.88 -5.48 -1.48
C ILE A 879 -34.70 -6.72 -1.20
N ASP A 880 -35.78 -6.61 -0.42
CA ASP A 880 -36.70 -7.70 -0.12
C ASP A 880 -37.44 -8.22 -1.37
N THR A 881 -37.45 -7.47 -2.47
CA THR A 881 -38.02 -7.89 -3.76
C THR A 881 -37.01 -8.61 -4.68
N TYR A 882 -35.71 -8.59 -4.36
CA TYR A 882 -34.69 -9.29 -5.14
C TYR A 882 -34.61 -10.75 -4.72
N THR A 883 -34.49 -11.64 -5.71
CA THR A 883 -34.19 -13.06 -5.44
C THR A 883 -32.81 -13.17 -4.76
N PRO A 884 -32.54 -14.26 -4.01
CA PRO A 884 -31.21 -14.50 -3.46
C PRO A 884 -30.09 -14.44 -4.50
N TYR A 885 -30.35 -14.88 -5.73
CA TYR A 885 -29.41 -14.78 -6.85
C TYR A 885 -29.13 -13.35 -7.28
N ASP A 886 -30.16 -12.50 -7.33
CA ASP A 886 -29.99 -11.09 -7.64
C ASP A 886 -29.20 -10.37 -6.54
N GLN A 887 -29.44 -10.73 -5.30
CA GLN A 887 -28.69 -10.22 -4.15
C GLN A 887 -27.23 -10.65 -4.23
N LEU A 888 -26.93 -11.93 -4.50
CA LEU A 888 -25.56 -12.43 -4.70
C LEU A 888 -24.85 -11.74 -5.86
N LYS A 889 -25.54 -11.53 -6.97
CA LYS A 889 -24.98 -10.86 -8.16
C LYS A 889 -24.62 -9.42 -7.89
N LYS A 890 -25.46 -8.71 -7.16
CA LYS A 890 -25.33 -7.27 -6.92
C LYS A 890 -24.44 -6.94 -5.72
N TYR A 891 -24.57 -7.70 -4.65
CA TYR A 891 -23.94 -7.40 -3.36
C TYR A 891 -22.84 -8.41 -2.97
N GLY A 892 -22.76 -9.56 -3.64
CA GLY A 892 -21.88 -10.66 -3.25
C GLY A 892 -22.33 -11.40 -1.98
N TYR A 893 -23.56 -11.14 -1.52
CA TYR A 893 -24.17 -11.69 -0.32
C TYR A 893 -25.70 -11.65 -0.43
N TRP A 894 -26.44 -12.55 0.24
CA TRP A 894 -27.91 -12.49 0.34
C TRP A 894 -28.36 -12.18 1.77
N PHE A 895 -29.34 -11.30 1.90
CA PHE A 895 -29.87 -10.77 3.17
C PHE A 895 -31.12 -11.55 3.65
N MET A 896 -31.04 -12.87 3.79
CA MET A 896 -32.19 -13.68 4.12
C MET A 896 -32.45 -13.74 5.61
N LYS A 897 -33.78 -13.75 5.95
CA LYS A 897 -34.27 -13.98 7.31
C LYS A 897 -34.26 -15.47 7.69
N ASN A 898 -34.40 -16.38 6.73
CA ASN A 898 -34.49 -17.83 6.95
C ASN A 898 -33.24 -18.53 6.45
N ASP A 899 -32.61 -19.32 7.30
CA ASP A 899 -31.37 -20.07 7.04
C ASP A 899 -31.55 -21.30 6.13
N ASP A 900 -32.81 -21.62 5.73
CA ASP A 900 -33.15 -22.87 5.00
C ASP A 900 -32.93 -22.78 3.50
N PHE A 901 -32.63 -21.61 2.94
CA PHE A 901 -32.42 -21.47 1.51
C PHE A 901 -30.94 -21.68 1.15
N PHE A 902 -30.64 -22.85 0.61
CA PHE A 902 -29.42 -23.08 -0.11
C PHE A 902 -29.74 -23.42 -1.57
N PRO A 903 -29.38 -22.59 -2.55
CA PRO A 903 -29.81 -22.81 -3.93
C PRO A 903 -28.87 -23.81 -4.61
N GLY A 904 -28.96 -25.05 -4.22
CA GLY A 904 -28.20 -26.11 -4.85
C GLY A 904 -28.62 -27.51 -4.41
N CYS A 905 -28.42 -28.46 -5.25
CA CYS A 905 -28.66 -29.87 -4.97
C CYS A 905 -27.57 -30.76 -5.60
N TYR A 906 -27.37 -31.92 -5.04
CA TYR A 906 -26.52 -32.96 -5.57
C TYR A 906 -27.10 -34.32 -5.20
N HIS A 907 -27.44 -35.12 -6.19
CA HIS A 907 -27.97 -36.48 -5.99
C HIS A 907 -27.68 -37.39 -7.19
N LYS A 908 -27.62 -38.67 -6.94
CA LYS A 908 -27.52 -39.72 -7.98
C LYS A 908 -28.87 -39.89 -8.64
N VAL A 909 -28.92 -39.78 -9.96
CA VAL A 909 -30.15 -39.84 -10.75
C VAL A 909 -30.33 -41.18 -11.44
N LYS A 910 -29.22 -41.88 -11.76
CA LYS A 910 -29.18 -43.13 -12.50
C LYS A 910 -28.23 -44.15 -11.89
N GLU A 911 -28.46 -45.41 -12.13
CA GLU A 911 -27.60 -46.49 -11.66
C GLU A 911 -26.18 -46.50 -12.26
N ASP A 912 -25.99 -45.86 -13.43
CA ASP A 912 -24.70 -45.73 -14.14
C ASP A 912 -23.78 -44.64 -13.60
N ASP A 913 -23.88 -44.26 -12.33
CA ASP A 913 -23.11 -43.20 -11.68
C ASP A 913 -23.33 -41.78 -12.26
N THR A 914 -24.47 -41.55 -12.90
CA THR A 914 -24.85 -40.21 -13.33
C THR A 914 -25.42 -39.43 -12.15
N HIS A 915 -24.87 -38.24 -11.92
CA HIS A 915 -25.25 -37.34 -10.85
C HIS A 915 -25.80 -36.04 -11.40
N GLU A 916 -26.92 -35.61 -10.85
CA GLU A 916 -27.45 -34.25 -11.06
C GLU A 916 -26.85 -33.32 -10.02
N PHE A 917 -26.47 -32.13 -10.45
CA PHE A 917 -25.94 -31.09 -9.56
C PHE A 917 -26.44 -29.72 -9.98
N SER A 918 -26.73 -28.92 -9.00
CA SER A 918 -26.92 -27.49 -9.15
C SER A 918 -26.32 -26.80 -7.94
N GLY A 919 -25.84 -25.58 -8.10
CA GLY A 919 -25.33 -24.87 -6.94
C GLY A 919 -24.61 -23.57 -7.26
N ILE A 920 -24.19 -22.88 -6.19
CA ILE A 920 -23.53 -21.61 -6.28
C ILE A 920 -22.02 -21.80 -6.32
N ILE A 921 -21.35 -21.13 -7.26
CA ILE A 921 -19.88 -21.20 -7.41
C ILE A 921 -19.22 -20.56 -6.20
N ALA A 922 -18.60 -21.37 -5.36
CA ALA A 922 -17.85 -20.96 -4.18
C ALA A 922 -16.41 -20.53 -4.54
N SER A 923 -15.77 -21.25 -5.46
CA SER A 923 -14.44 -20.94 -5.97
C SER A 923 -14.28 -21.42 -7.40
N SER A 924 -13.41 -20.75 -8.18
CA SER A 924 -13.12 -21.14 -9.57
C SER A 924 -11.64 -20.97 -9.89
N ARG A 925 -11.05 -21.94 -10.59
CA ARG A 925 -9.66 -21.89 -11.02
C ARG A 925 -9.47 -22.49 -12.39
N ILE A 926 -8.78 -21.80 -13.28
CA ILE A 926 -8.35 -22.35 -14.57
C ILE A 926 -6.93 -22.89 -14.41
N THR A 927 -6.73 -24.16 -14.71
CA THR A 927 -5.41 -24.79 -14.75
C THR A 927 -5.02 -25.09 -16.20
N LYS A 928 -3.73 -24.89 -16.53
CA LYS A 928 -3.17 -25.24 -17.84
C LYS A 928 -2.34 -26.50 -17.69
N PHE A 929 -2.62 -27.51 -18.51
CA PHE A 929 -1.77 -28.68 -18.65
C PHE A 929 -1.49 -28.90 -20.13
N LYS A 930 -0.26 -28.70 -20.57
CA LYS A 930 0.13 -28.67 -22.00
C LYS A 930 -0.72 -27.63 -22.76
N LYS A 931 -1.35 -28.00 -23.88
CA LYS A 931 -2.26 -27.13 -24.66
C LYS A 931 -3.67 -27.01 -24.10
N ASN A 932 -4.07 -27.88 -23.18
CA ASN A 932 -5.44 -27.97 -22.67
C ASN A 932 -5.65 -27.13 -21.42
N LYS A 933 -6.79 -26.43 -21.34
CA LYS A 933 -7.24 -25.71 -20.16
C LYS A 933 -8.35 -26.47 -19.47
N LYS A 934 -8.25 -26.64 -18.15
CA LYS A 934 -9.33 -27.21 -17.32
C LYS A 934 -9.85 -26.13 -16.37
N LEU A 935 -11.17 -26.05 -16.25
CA LEU A 935 -11.82 -25.22 -15.23
C LEU A 935 -12.18 -26.12 -14.05
N LEU A 936 -11.66 -25.78 -12.89
CA LEU A 936 -12.04 -26.41 -11.62
C LEU A 936 -13.00 -25.47 -10.92
N LEU A 937 -14.19 -25.97 -10.59
CA LEU A 937 -15.18 -25.25 -9.80
C LEU A 937 -15.34 -25.95 -8.47
N PHE A 938 -15.46 -25.19 -7.40
CA PHE A 938 -15.90 -25.66 -6.10
C PHE A 938 -17.27 -25.08 -5.85
N LEU A 939 -18.25 -25.95 -5.74
CA LEU A 939 -19.66 -25.62 -5.82
C LEU A 939 -20.34 -25.90 -4.47
N GLY A 940 -21.02 -24.90 -3.91
CA GLY A 940 -21.91 -25.11 -2.77
C GLY A 940 -23.22 -25.72 -3.22
N VAL A 941 -23.59 -26.89 -2.68
CA VAL A 941 -24.80 -27.67 -3.04
C VAL A 941 -25.72 -27.90 -1.84
N GLY A 942 -25.43 -27.35 -0.69
CA GLY A 942 -26.22 -27.45 0.52
C GLY A 942 -25.51 -26.79 1.70
N LYS A 943 -26.15 -26.80 2.86
CA LYS A 943 -25.56 -26.23 4.09
C LYS A 943 -24.27 -26.97 4.41
N ARG A 944 -23.12 -26.24 4.30
CA ARG A 944 -21.75 -26.76 4.47
C ARG A 944 -21.39 -27.95 3.55
N LYS A 945 -22.17 -28.16 2.47
CA LYS A 945 -21.90 -29.21 1.48
C LYS A 945 -21.29 -28.60 0.22
N TYR A 946 -20.14 -29.11 -0.18
CA TYR A 946 -19.41 -28.65 -1.35
C TYR A 946 -18.96 -29.83 -2.21
N ILE A 947 -19.05 -29.66 -3.53
CA ILE A 947 -18.55 -30.62 -4.50
C ILE A 947 -17.57 -29.94 -5.47
N GLN A 948 -16.69 -30.71 -6.06
CA GLN A 948 -15.79 -30.21 -7.10
C GLN A 948 -16.29 -30.62 -8.49
N ILE A 949 -16.38 -29.65 -9.40
CA ILE A 949 -16.70 -29.86 -10.80
C ILE A 949 -15.43 -29.58 -11.62
N THR A 950 -15.13 -30.52 -12.57
CA THR A 950 -13.99 -30.36 -13.48
C THR A 950 -14.47 -30.31 -14.92
N ILE A 951 -14.27 -29.19 -15.60
CA ILE A 951 -14.63 -29.02 -17.01
C ILE A 951 -13.35 -28.98 -17.83
N ALA A 952 -13.19 -29.92 -18.74
CA ALA A 952 -12.05 -30.00 -19.64
C ALA A 952 -12.23 -29.09 -20.86
N ASN A 953 -11.11 -28.69 -21.48
CA ASN A 953 -11.04 -27.95 -22.76
C ASN A 953 -11.83 -26.63 -22.79
N ILE A 954 -11.94 -25.95 -21.65
CA ILE A 954 -12.65 -24.67 -21.59
C ILE A 954 -11.83 -23.57 -22.27
N ARG A 955 -12.42 -22.86 -23.23
CA ARG A 955 -11.79 -21.72 -23.91
C ARG A 955 -11.86 -20.47 -23.08
N TYR A 956 -13.01 -20.18 -22.49
CA TYR A 956 -13.30 -18.99 -21.70
C TYR A 956 -14.25 -19.33 -20.53
N PHE A 957 -14.04 -18.65 -19.39
CA PHE A 957 -14.96 -18.69 -18.25
C PHE A 957 -15.19 -17.27 -17.75
N ASP A 958 -16.44 -16.86 -17.69
CA ASP A 958 -16.85 -15.59 -17.13
C ASP A 958 -16.94 -15.69 -15.60
N THR A 959 -16.01 -15.06 -14.90
CA THR A 959 -15.96 -15.05 -13.43
C THR A 959 -17.17 -14.38 -12.77
N ARG A 960 -18.00 -13.65 -13.54
CA ARG A 960 -19.25 -13.05 -13.06
C ARG A 960 -20.38 -14.07 -12.90
N LYS A 961 -20.24 -15.26 -13.47
CA LYS A 961 -21.23 -16.34 -13.29
C LYS A 961 -21.32 -16.72 -11.82
N ILE A 962 -22.55 -16.95 -11.36
CA ILE A 962 -22.87 -17.21 -9.96
C ILE A 962 -22.98 -18.69 -9.71
N GLY A 963 -23.60 -19.42 -10.60
CA GLY A 963 -23.92 -20.83 -10.42
C GLY A 963 -23.79 -21.65 -11.69
N ILE A 964 -23.92 -22.94 -11.50
CA ILE A 964 -23.96 -23.98 -12.57
C ILE A 964 -24.95 -25.06 -12.19
N GLU A 965 -25.61 -25.59 -13.18
CA GLU A 965 -26.46 -26.80 -13.09
C GLU A 965 -26.11 -27.77 -14.21
N GLY A 966 -26.31 -29.07 -14.01
CA GLY A 966 -26.02 -30.05 -15.01
C GLY A 966 -26.03 -31.49 -14.52
N PHE A 967 -25.62 -32.35 -15.42
CA PHE A 967 -25.44 -33.78 -15.16
C PHE A 967 -24.01 -34.18 -15.47
N GLY A 968 -23.49 -35.16 -14.71
CA GLY A 968 -22.15 -35.64 -14.93
C GLY A 968 -21.86 -36.93 -14.20
N LYS A 969 -20.71 -37.55 -14.50
CA LYS A 969 -20.24 -38.76 -13.83
C LYS A 969 -19.24 -38.43 -12.74
N THR A 970 -19.30 -39.15 -11.62
CA THR A 970 -18.31 -39.08 -10.55
C THR A 970 -17.02 -39.75 -11.01
N VAL A 971 -15.90 -39.04 -10.92
CA VAL A 971 -14.58 -39.54 -11.39
C VAL A 971 -13.79 -40.18 -10.24
N THR A 972 -14.02 -39.76 -9.02
CA THR A 972 -13.41 -40.31 -7.81
C THR A 972 -14.34 -40.19 -6.63
N GLU A 973 -14.61 -41.31 -5.97
CA GLU A 973 -15.27 -41.36 -4.67
C GLU A 973 -14.23 -41.13 -3.56
N LEU A 974 -14.11 -39.90 -3.15
CA LEU A 974 -13.63 -39.58 -1.83
C LEU A 974 -14.80 -39.00 -1.08
N ASP A 975 -15.35 -39.68 -0.11
CA ASP A 975 -16.56 -39.31 0.61
C ASP A 975 -17.51 -38.32 -0.10
N ARG A 976 -18.80 -38.46 -0.01
CA ARG A 976 -19.83 -37.71 -0.77
C ARG A 976 -19.60 -36.18 -0.83
N GLU A 977 -18.84 -35.60 0.10
CA GLU A 977 -18.54 -34.17 0.17
C GLU A 977 -17.30 -33.74 -0.62
N CYS A 978 -16.45 -34.66 -1.05
CA CYS A 978 -15.27 -34.41 -1.88
C CYS A 978 -15.34 -35.00 -3.28
N SER A 979 -16.50 -35.43 -3.73
CA SER A 979 -16.72 -35.99 -5.06
C SER A 979 -16.31 -34.99 -6.14
N VAL A 980 -15.59 -35.51 -7.14
CA VAL A 980 -15.23 -34.78 -8.35
C VAL A 980 -16.14 -35.23 -9.48
N ILE A 981 -16.97 -34.32 -9.98
CA ILE A 981 -17.87 -34.59 -11.10
C ILE A 981 -17.27 -34.01 -12.38
N THR A 982 -17.24 -34.82 -13.42
CA THR A 982 -16.98 -34.36 -14.78
C THR A 982 -18.33 -34.24 -15.49
N PRO A 983 -18.81 -33.01 -15.77
CA PRO A 983 -20.12 -32.82 -16.36
C PRO A 983 -20.16 -33.28 -17.79
N THR A 984 -21.25 -33.99 -18.15
CA THR A 984 -21.59 -34.35 -19.53
C THR A 984 -22.46 -33.28 -20.19
N LYS A 985 -23.35 -32.65 -19.42
CA LYS A 985 -24.12 -31.48 -19.81
C LYS A 985 -24.15 -30.47 -18.66
N TYR A 986 -24.02 -29.17 -18.97
CA TYR A 986 -24.10 -28.12 -17.95
C TYR A 986 -24.50 -26.78 -18.54
N LYS A 987 -25.05 -25.94 -17.67
CA LYS A 987 -25.41 -24.54 -17.97
C LYS A 987 -24.95 -23.64 -16.82
N PHE A 988 -24.32 -22.51 -17.16
CA PHE A 988 -23.98 -21.46 -16.20
C PHE A 988 -25.06 -20.39 -16.12
N TYR A 989 -25.32 -19.87 -14.92
CA TYR A 989 -26.26 -18.79 -14.69
C TYR A 989 -25.67 -17.67 -13.80
#